data_a7c91b8caf85d8b7c76f9fc74973fb49
#
_entry.id   a7c91b8caf85d8b7c76f9fc74973fb49
#
_cell.length_a   1.000
_cell.length_b   1.000
_cell.length_c   1.000
_cell.angle_alpha   90.00
_cell.angle_beta   90.00
_cell.angle_gamma   90.00
#
_symmetry.space_group_name_H-M   'P 1'
#
loop_
_entity.id
_entity.type
_entity.pdbx_description
1 polymer ?
#
loop_
_entity_poly.entity_id
_entity_poly.type
_entity_poly.pdbx_seq_one_letter_code
_entity_poly.pdbx_strand_id
1 'polypeptide(L)'
;MSERRGPEMDDSRIIKTEYSEEMQKSFIDYAMSVIIARALPDVRDGLKPVQRRTLYDMHELGIRHDRPYRKSARIVGDTMGKYHPHGDSSIYEALVVMSQDFKKGMPLIDGHGNFGNIEGDGAAAMRYTEARLQKVTQEAFLADLDKDVVDFVPNFDETEKEPSVLPVKIPNLLVNGSEGIAVGMATSIPPHNLGEVIDAVKAYMLNNEITTKELMRYLKGPDFPTGGIVINKDELENIYETGTGKIKLRGKVEFQKGKAGKTNVVITEIPYTMIGANIAKFLSDVAALSETKKTQDIVDISNQSSKEGIRIVIELRKDADPENFVNMLYKKTRLEDTFGVNMLAIANGRPETMGLKQIIKANVDFQFEVATRKYTNLLAKEQERKEIQEGLIKACNVIDLVIEILRGSKDRAMAKACLVEGKVDGIKFKSKESRIMAAQLMFTEKQANAILEMRLYKLIGLELEALINEHEETMANIYRYEDILDRRDSMAQVIMNELDGFKKEYSHPRKTVIENGQEAVYKEKELEEMDVIFLMDRFGYAKTVDVSTYERNKEAADAENKYIFTCKNTGRLCLFTTTGQMHTIKVLDLPYGKFRDKGTPIDNVSNFSQKTEEIVYITSQKELNLCQVIFATAQSMLKVVDGGEFDVTKRTVAATKLAEGDSVVSVTALTDQRNIVLQTKAGFFLRFAVDEIPEKKKGAIGVRGMKLGDGDQVENVYYTKNAIETTIEYKGKELVLNNLKLGKRDSKGTKVRV
;
A
#
# COMPACT_ATOMS: atom_id res chain seq x y z
N MET A 1 -42.99 61.20 9.56
CA MET A 1 -42.17 59.98 9.57
C MET A 1 -42.11 59.45 8.18
N SER A 2 -40.99 59.68 7.50
CA SER A 2 -40.74 59.24 6.10
C SER A 2 -40.03 57.88 6.17
N GLU A 3 -40.71 56.84 5.80
CA GLU A 3 -40.12 55.51 5.63
C GLU A 3 -39.13 55.57 4.47
N ARG A 4 -37.83 55.41 4.77
CA ARG A 4 -36.80 55.16 3.77
C ARG A 4 -36.96 53.72 3.29
N ARG A 5 -37.55 53.50 2.12
CA ARG A 5 -37.44 52.27 1.38
C ARG A 5 -35.95 52.07 1.01
N GLY A 6 -35.36 51.00 1.49
CA GLY A 6 -34.05 50.55 1.02
C GLY A 6 -34.06 50.29 -0.49
N PRO A 7 -32.89 50.24 -1.17
CA PRO A 7 -32.85 49.99 -2.58
C PRO A 7 -33.45 48.62 -2.89
N GLU A 8 -34.47 48.58 -3.75
CA GLU A 8 -35.00 47.33 -4.32
C GLU A 8 -33.84 46.64 -5.05
N MET A 9 -33.42 45.47 -4.53
CA MET A 9 -32.47 44.63 -5.26
C MET A 9 -33.12 44.17 -6.54
N ASP A 10 -32.45 44.44 -7.66
CA ASP A 10 -32.84 44.00 -9.00
C ASP A 10 -32.91 42.47 -9.04
N ASP A 11 -34.09 41.90 -8.97
CA ASP A 11 -34.36 40.44 -8.98
C ASP A 11 -33.84 39.76 -10.27
N SER A 12 -33.54 40.53 -11.30
CA SER A 12 -32.98 40.06 -12.58
C SER A 12 -31.56 39.50 -12.45
N ARG A 13 -30.84 39.84 -11.35
CA ARG A 13 -29.48 39.36 -11.05
C ARG A 13 -29.43 38.13 -10.12
N ILE A 14 -30.57 37.68 -9.62
CA ILE A 14 -30.66 36.51 -8.73
C ILE A 14 -30.92 35.28 -9.59
N ILE A 15 -29.89 34.47 -9.78
CA ILE A 15 -30.02 33.16 -10.42
C ILE A 15 -30.45 32.16 -9.32
N LYS A 16 -31.65 31.61 -9.43
CA LYS A 16 -32.11 30.53 -8.53
C LYS A 16 -31.61 29.19 -9.06
N THR A 17 -30.73 28.52 -8.30
CA THR A 17 -30.18 27.22 -8.65
C THR A 17 -30.58 26.23 -7.53
N GLU A 18 -31.01 25.05 -7.92
CA GLU A 18 -31.27 23.95 -6.98
C GLU A 18 -29.95 23.55 -6.31
N TYR A 19 -29.93 23.48 -4.97
CA TYR A 19 -28.72 23.13 -4.22
C TYR A 19 -28.15 21.77 -4.63
N SER A 20 -29.03 20.78 -4.87
CA SER A 20 -28.63 19.44 -5.32
C SER A 20 -27.96 19.45 -6.69
N GLU A 21 -28.43 20.23 -7.63
CA GLU A 21 -27.84 20.37 -8.97
C GLU A 21 -26.47 21.06 -8.93
N GLU A 22 -26.35 22.13 -8.16
CA GLU A 22 -25.09 22.85 -7.97
C GLU A 22 -24.04 21.99 -7.27
N MET A 23 -24.45 21.25 -6.23
CA MET A 23 -23.55 20.29 -5.56
C MET A 23 -23.10 19.16 -6.46
N GLN A 24 -23.99 18.60 -7.28
CA GLN A 24 -23.64 17.56 -8.24
C GLN A 24 -22.65 18.08 -9.29
N LYS A 25 -22.90 19.25 -9.84
CA LYS A 25 -22.02 19.90 -10.84
C LYS A 25 -20.65 20.17 -10.26
N SER A 26 -20.60 20.84 -9.10
CA SER A 26 -19.34 21.18 -8.41
C SER A 26 -18.56 19.94 -8.00
N PHE A 27 -19.27 18.87 -7.57
CA PHE A 27 -18.61 17.59 -7.24
C PHE A 27 -18.03 16.90 -8.47
N ILE A 28 -18.74 16.92 -9.60
CA ILE A 28 -18.25 16.35 -10.86
C ILE A 28 -17.00 17.12 -11.34
N ASP A 29 -17.05 18.45 -11.32
CA ASP A 29 -15.92 19.31 -11.74
C ASP A 29 -14.70 19.06 -10.82
N TYR A 30 -14.90 18.98 -9.51
CA TYR A 30 -13.85 18.63 -8.57
C TYR A 30 -13.30 17.21 -8.81
N ALA A 31 -14.19 16.22 -8.97
CA ALA A 31 -13.80 14.84 -9.23
C ALA A 31 -12.97 14.72 -10.50
N MET A 32 -13.42 15.35 -11.60
CA MET A 32 -12.69 15.37 -12.87
C MET A 32 -11.32 16.05 -12.75
N SER A 33 -11.24 17.16 -12.03
CA SER A 33 -9.95 17.81 -11.74
C SER A 33 -8.99 16.90 -10.97
N VAL A 34 -9.46 16.21 -9.92
CA VAL A 34 -8.63 15.25 -9.16
C VAL A 34 -8.20 14.07 -10.01
N ILE A 35 -9.07 13.56 -10.88
CA ILE A 35 -8.79 12.43 -11.76
C ILE A 35 -7.72 12.83 -12.81
N ILE A 36 -7.97 13.88 -13.58
CA ILE A 36 -7.14 14.24 -14.75
C ILE A 36 -5.88 15.00 -14.34
N ALA A 37 -6.01 15.95 -13.40
CA ALA A 37 -4.95 16.92 -13.11
C ALA A 37 -4.19 16.67 -11.79
N ARG A 38 -4.39 15.51 -11.14
CA ARG A 38 -3.72 15.26 -9.86
C ARG A 38 -3.26 13.82 -9.63
N ALA A 39 -4.18 12.83 -9.67
CA ALA A 39 -3.93 11.52 -9.11
C ALA A 39 -3.44 10.49 -10.12
N LEU A 40 -3.89 10.57 -11.37
CA LEU A 40 -3.60 9.59 -12.41
C LEU A 40 -2.43 10.04 -13.31
N PRO A 41 -1.60 9.08 -13.78
CA PRO A 41 -0.56 9.35 -14.76
C PRO A 41 -1.14 9.47 -16.16
N ASP A 42 -0.50 10.26 -17.04
CA ASP A 42 -0.75 10.23 -18.48
C ASP A 42 -0.07 8.99 -19.10
N VAL A 43 -0.74 8.30 -19.99
CA VAL A 43 -0.20 7.06 -20.61
C VAL A 43 1.04 7.33 -21.45
N ARG A 44 1.17 8.55 -22.03
CA ARG A 44 2.24 8.95 -22.94
C ARG A 44 3.57 9.11 -22.23
N ASP A 45 3.61 9.82 -21.10
CA ASP A 45 4.85 10.07 -20.34
C ASP A 45 4.93 9.29 -19.00
N GLY A 46 3.85 8.66 -18.57
CA GLY A 46 3.81 7.90 -17.31
C GLY A 46 3.93 8.75 -16.05
N LEU A 47 3.71 10.05 -16.14
CA LEU A 47 3.91 11.01 -15.06
C LEU A 47 2.58 11.58 -14.57
N LYS A 48 2.50 11.81 -13.25
CA LYS A 48 1.47 12.66 -12.69
C LYS A 48 1.83 14.14 -12.92
N PRO A 49 0.85 15.05 -12.91
CA PRO A 49 1.12 16.47 -13.14
C PRO A 49 2.20 17.06 -12.23
N VAL A 50 2.20 16.75 -10.93
CA VAL A 50 3.22 17.22 -9.99
C VAL A 50 4.63 16.74 -10.37
N GLN A 51 4.77 15.50 -10.82
CA GLN A 51 6.06 14.95 -11.24
C GLN A 51 6.55 15.63 -12.52
N ARG A 52 5.67 15.75 -13.53
CA ARG A 52 5.96 16.41 -14.79
C ARG A 52 6.42 17.85 -14.58
N ARG A 53 5.68 18.61 -13.79
CA ARG A 53 5.98 20.01 -13.46
C ARG A 53 7.30 20.16 -12.72
N THR A 54 7.58 19.29 -11.75
CA THR A 54 8.85 19.32 -11.01
C THR A 54 10.05 19.02 -11.92
N LEU A 55 9.95 18.03 -12.80
CA LEU A 55 11.04 17.72 -13.75
C LEU A 55 11.24 18.83 -14.77
N TYR A 56 10.17 19.41 -15.27
CA TYR A 56 10.22 20.54 -16.19
C TYR A 56 10.84 21.78 -15.54
N ASP A 57 10.42 22.14 -14.33
CA ASP A 57 10.98 23.25 -13.56
C ASP A 57 12.49 23.08 -13.29
N MET A 58 12.91 21.86 -12.93
CA MET A 58 14.34 21.56 -12.76
C MET A 58 15.13 21.74 -14.05
N HIS A 59 14.53 21.45 -15.21
CA HIS A 59 15.12 21.69 -16.52
C HIS A 59 15.28 23.17 -16.79
N GLU A 60 14.23 23.97 -16.58
CA GLU A 60 14.24 25.44 -16.75
C GLU A 60 15.24 26.13 -15.82
N LEU A 61 15.35 25.66 -14.57
CA LEU A 61 16.35 26.13 -13.61
C LEU A 61 17.79 25.69 -13.95
N GLY A 62 18.00 24.90 -15.00
CA GLY A 62 19.31 24.37 -15.40
C GLY A 62 19.93 23.42 -14.39
N ILE A 63 19.11 22.73 -13.58
CA ILE A 63 19.55 21.74 -12.56
C ILE A 63 19.77 20.39 -13.25
N ARG A 64 20.89 20.25 -13.94
CA ARG A 64 21.24 19.10 -14.77
C ARG A 64 22.11 18.10 -14.00
N HIS A 65 22.19 16.85 -14.50
CA HIS A 65 22.99 15.80 -13.89
C HIS A 65 24.49 16.12 -13.79
N ASP A 66 25.01 16.93 -14.71
CA ASP A 66 26.40 17.38 -14.80
C ASP A 66 26.69 18.69 -14.06
N ARG A 67 25.69 19.23 -13.35
CA ARG A 67 25.76 20.48 -12.59
C ARG A 67 25.71 20.21 -11.08
N PRO A 68 26.17 21.15 -10.24
CA PRO A 68 26.05 21.02 -8.79
C PRO A 68 24.60 20.85 -8.34
N TYR A 69 24.42 20.06 -7.25
CA TYR A 69 23.12 19.92 -6.59
C TYR A 69 22.57 21.28 -6.14
N ARG A 70 21.26 21.36 -6.06
CA ARG A 70 20.53 22.54 -5.52
C ARG A 70 19.64 22.10 -4.35
N LYS A 71 19.44 23.03 -3.41
CA LYS A 71 18.55 22.81 -2.27
C LYS A 71 17.15 22.41 -2.76
N SER A 72 16.60 21.32 -2.21
CA SER A 72 15.26 20.87 -2.56
C SER A 72 14.20 21.94 -2.31
N ALA A 73 14.38 22.76 -1.27
CA ALA A 73 13.50 23.90 -0.98
C ALA A 73 13.43 24.93 -2.13
N ARG A 74 14.51 25.12 -2.91
CA ARG A 74 14.50 26.00 -4.08
C ARG A 74 13.65 25.42 -5.20
N ILE A 75 13.83 24.13 -5.48
CA ILE A 75 13.06 23.41 -6.51
C ILE A 75 11.58 23.44 -6.16
N VAL A 76 11.23 23.08 -4.93
CA VAL A 76 9.84 23.05 -4.43
C VAL A 76 9.21 24.43 -4.51
N GLY A 77 9.96 25.48 -4.09
CA GLY A 77 9.46 26.87 -4.11
C GLY A 77 9.19 27.39 -5.51
N ASP A 78 10.09 27.14 -6.47
CA ASP A 78 9.92 27.56 -7.86
C ASP A 78 8.78 26.80 -8.55
N THR A 79 8.75 25.47 -8.42
CA THR A 79 7.67 24.63 -8.93
C THR A 79 6.30 25.05 -8.40
N MET A 80 6.21 25.35 -7.08
CA MET A 80 4.97 25.80 -6.46
C MET A 80 4.54 27.18 -6.99
N GLY A 81 5.49 28.07 -7.13
CA GLY A 81 5.19 29.44 -7.57
C GLY A 81 4.81 29.57 -9.03
N LYS A 82 5.37 28.71 -9.91
CA LYS A 82 5.17 28.83 -11.36
C LYS A 82 4.19 27.83 -11.95
N TYR A 83 4.19 26.59 -11.47
CA TYR A 83 3.51 25.51 -12.18
C TYR A 83 2.49 24.73 -11.34
N HIS A 84 2.74 24.54 -10.04
CA HIS A 84 1.91 23.64 -9.23
C HIS A 84 1.37 24.32 -7.96
N PRO A 85 0.18 24.96 -8.02
CA PRO A 85 -0.39 25.79 -6.94
C PRO A 85 -0.98 24.93 -5.81
N HIS A 86 -0.16 24.06 -5.19
CA HIS A 86 -0.53 23.18 -4.09
C HIS A 86 0.51 23.23 -2.97
N GLY A 87 0.26 22.53 -1.86
CA GLY A 87 1.15 22.54 -0.71
C GLY A 87 2.57 22.04 -1.04
N ASP A 88 3.56 22.72 -0.46
CA ASP A 88 4.99 22.44 -0.62
C ASP A 88 5.38 21.01 -0.23
N SER A 89 4.73 20.45 0.80
CA SER A 89 4.93 19.08 1.25
C SER A 89 4.60 18.06 0.16
N SER A 90 3.52 18.26 -0.60
CA SER A 90 3.14 17.34 -1.68
C SER A 90 4.14 17.34 -2.84
N ILE A 91 4.69 18.51 -3.18
CA ILE A 91 5.74 18.65 -4.21
C ILE A 91 7.04 18.01 -3.72
N TYR A 92 7.42 18.27 -2.45
CA TYR A 92 8.61 17.66 -1.88
C TYR A 92 8.51 16.13 -1.77
N GLU A 93 7.38 15.59 -1.33
CA GLU A 93 7.15 14.15 -1.30
C GLU A 93 7.24 13.51 -2.69
N ALA A 94 6.70 14.16 -3.72
CA ALA A 94 6.84 13.69 -5.10
C ALA A 94 8.32 13.67 -5.55
N LEU A 95 9.08 14.73 -5.24
CA LEU A 95 10.51 14.81 -5.50
C LEU A 95 11.28 13.70 -4.78
N VAL A 96 10.97 13.45 -3.50
CA VAL A 96 11.57 12.40 -2.69
C VAL A 96 11.30 11.02 -3.28
N VAL A 97 10.05 10.71 -3.62
CA VAL A 97 9.69 9.41 -4.22
C VAL A 97 10.39 9.16 -5.55
N MET A 98 10.58 10.20 -6.38
CA MET A 98 11.31 10.08 -7.65
C MET A 98 12.81 9.81 -7.48
N SER A 99 13.38 10.02 -6.29
CA SER A 99 14.78 9.72 -5.98
C SER A 99 15.00 8.37 -5.27
N GLN A 100 13.93 7.71 -4.78
CA GLN A 100 14.01 6.49 -3.99
C GLN A 100 14.12 5.25 -4.89
N ASP A 101 15.25 4.58 -4.87
CA ASP A 101 15.55 3.37 -5.66
C ASP A 101 14.82 2.11 -5.19
N PHE A 102 14.31 2.11 -3.97
CA PHE A 102 13.46 1.04 -3.44
C PHE A 102 11.97 1.21 -3.80
N LYS A 103 11.57 2.39 -4.29
CA LYS A 103 10.20 2.65 -4.81
C LYS A 103 10.15 2.73 -6.33
N LYS A 104 11.22 3.17 -6.97
CA LYS A 104 11.30 3.34 -8.42
C LYS A 104 12.33 2.40 -9.01
N GLY A 105 11.93 1.63 -10.03
CA GLY A 105 12.85 0.79 -10.78
C GLY A 105 13.94 1.59 -11.48
N MET A 106 13.60 2.83 -11.86
CA MET A 106 14.49 3.81 -12.47
C MET A 106 14.25 5.18 -11.85
N PRO A 107 15.02 5.57 -10.82
CA PRO A 107 14.93 6.90 -10.21
C PRO A 107 15.16 8.01 -11.23
N LEU A 108 14.35 9.10 -11.13
CA LEU A 108 14.41 10.24 -12.05
C LEU A 108 15.20 11.42 -11.48
N ILE A 109 15.39 11.44 -10.19
CA ILE A 109 16.09 12.49 -9.43
C ILE A 109 17.27 11.88 -8.70
N ASP A 110 18.41 12.56 -8.77
CA ASP A 110 19.62 12.30 -8.00
C ASP A 110 19.58 13.15 -6.72
N GLY A 111 19.33 12.48 -5.58
CA GLY A 111 19.20 13.11 -4.27
C GLY A 111 20.50 13.05 -3.47
N HIS A 112 20.85 14.16 -2.81
CA HIS A 112 21.98 14.26 -1.88
C HIS A 112 21.50 14.63 -0.49
N GLY A 113 21.83 13.80 0.50
CA GLY A 113 21.37 13.91 1.87
C GLY A 113 20.44 12.74 2.25
N ASN A 114 19.59 12.93 3.26
CA ASN A 114 18.64 11.90 3.70
C ASN A 114 17.29 12.04 2.96
N PHE A 115 17.05 11.15 2.01
CA PHE A 115 15.79 11.01 1.26
C PHE A 115 14.90 9.85 1.78
N GLY A 116 15.09 9.45 3.04
CA GLY A 116 14.37 8.33 3.63
C GLY A 116 15.02 6.98 3.35
N ASN A 117 14.46 5.93 3.92
CA ASN A 117 14.92 4.56 3.73
C ASN A 117 13.76 3.59 3.52
N ILE A 118 14.10 2.35 3.17
CA ILE A 118 13.12 1.28 2.93
C ILE A 118 12.34 0.88 4.19
N GLU A 119 12.86 1.15 5.38
CA GLU A 119 12.25 0.79 6.66
C GLU A 119 11.20 1.79 7.13
N GLY A 120 11.06 2.92 6.40
CA GLY A 120 10.00 3.90 6.64
C GLY A 120 10.44 5.17 7.34
N ASP A 121 11.75 5.37 7.53
CA ASP A 121 12.23 6.68 7.94
C ASP A 121 11.94 7.69 6.84
N GLY A 122 11.37 8.83 7.21
CA GLY A 122 11.06 9.91 6.29
C GLY A 122 12.30 10.65 5.81
N ALA A 123 12.16 11.36 4.69
CA ALA A 123 13.20 12.26 4.24
C ALA A 123 13.41 13.41 5.24
N ALA A 124 14.63 13.93 5.31
CA ALA A 124 14.93 15.15 6.07
C ALA A 124 14.17 16.34 5.44
N ALA A 125 13.93 17.39 6.21
CA ALA A 125 13.26 18.58 5.71
C ALA A 125 13.99 19.16 4.48
N MET A 126 13.23 19.69 3.51
CA MET A 126 13.72 20.16 2.18
C MET A 126 14.84 21.22 2.25
N ARG A 127 14.99 21.91 3.37
CA ARG A 127 16.08 22.86 3.61
C ARG A 127 17.44 22.18 3.81
N TYR A 128 17.46 20.90 4.15
CA TYR A 128 18.70 20.12 4.38
C TYR A 128 19.08 19.27 3.18
N THR A 129 18.11 18.78 2.39
CA THR A 129 18.36 17.95 1.23
C THR A 129 18.67 18.78 -0.01
N GLU A 130 19.39 18.15 -0.94
CA GLU A 130 19.74 18.73 -2.25
C GLU A 130 19.40 17.72 -3.34
N ALA A 131 19.06 18.22 -4.51
CA ALA A 131 18.67 17.36 -5.63
C ALA A 131 19.16 17.92 -6.98
N ARG A 132 19.26 17.02 -7.96
CA ARG A 132 19.45 17.33 -9.39
C ARG A 132 18.79 16.25 -10.23
N LEU A 133 18.64 16.49 -11.53
CA LEU A 133 18.13 15.49 -12.46
C LEU A 133 19.10 14.31 -12.58
N GLN A 134 18.58 13.10 -12.71
CA GLN A 134 19.36 11.95 -13.17
C GLN A 134 19.74 12.13 -14.66
N LYS A 135 20.82 11.49 -15.09
CA LYS A 135 21.27 11.50 -16.48
C LYS A 135 20.17 10.96 -17.40
N VAL A 136 19.57 9.84 -17.06
CA VAL A 136 18.47 9.24 -17.82
C VAL A 136 17.26 10.18 -17.96
N THR A 137 16.95 10.97 -16.95
CA THR A 137 15.84 11.94 -17.00
C THR A 137 16.12 13.02 -18.01
N GLN A 138 17.35 13.54 -18.04
CA GLN A 138 17.74 14.56 -19.00
C GLN A 138 17.72 14.04 -20.42
N GLU A 139 18.22 12.83 -20.67
CA GLU A 139 18.36 12.25 -22.00
C GLU A 139 17.06 11.64 -22.55
N ALA A 140 16.28 10.96 -21.69
CA ALA A 140 15.09 10.24 -22.11
C ALA A 140 13.77 11.00 -21.89
N PHE A 141 13.73 12.06 -21.05
CA PHE A 141 12.48 12.76 -20.72
C PHE A 141 12.46 14.20 -21.21
N LEU A 142 13.63 14.86 -21.30
CA LEU A 142 13.71 16.33 -21.47
C LEU A 142 14.54 16.75 -22.71
N ALA A 143 15.20 15.81 -23.37
CA ALA A 143 16.22 16.12 -24.39
C ALA A 143 15.74 16.88 -25.63
N ASP A 144 14.49 16.74 -26.02
CA ASP A 144 13.97 17.30 -27.27
C ASP A 144 12.90 18.41 -27.04
N LEU A 145 12.77 18.94 -25.81
CA LEU A 145 11.78 19.98 -25.48
C LEU A 145 11.91 21.27 -26.32
N ASP A 146 13.13 21.62 -26.71
CA ASP A 146 13.44 22.80 -27.54
C ASP A 146 13.07 22.63 -29.03
N LYS A 147 12.57 21.47 -29.43
CA LYS A 147 12.31 21.12 -30.84
C LYS A 147 10.82 21.10 -31.20
N ASP A 148 10.00 21.73 -30.40
CA ASP A 148 8.53 21.84 -30.60
C ASP A 148 7.85 20.46 -30.79
N VAL A 149 8.28 19.48 -30.01
CA VAL A 149 7.82 18.08 -30.13
C VAL A 149 6.57 17.77 -29.31
N VAL A 150 6.22 18.64 -28.37
CA VAL A 150 5.02 18.55 -27.49
C VAL A 150 4.33 19.89 -27.41
N ASP A 151 3.05 19.88 -27.06
CA ASP A 151 2.28 21.09 -26.89
C ASP A 151 2.54 21.75 -25.54
N PHE A 152 2.66 23.07 -25.54
CA PHE A 152 2.77 23.91 -24.35
C PHE A 152 1.42 24.57 -24.08
N VAL A 153 0.98 24.51 -22.84
CA VAL A 153 -0.25 25.13 -22.34
C VAL A 153 0.08 26.25 -21.34
N PRO A 154 -0.77 27.25 -21.16
CA PRO A 154 -0.60 28.20 -20.08
C PRO A 154 -0.62 27.49 -18.71
N ASN A 155 0.17 27.99 -17.75
CA ASN A 155 0.11 27.59 -16.37
C ASN A 155 -1.18 28.09 -15.70
N PHE A 156 -1.34 27.88 -14.40
CA PHE A 156 -2.55 28.20 -13.65
C PHE A 156 -2.93 29.71 -13.60
N ASP A 157 -1.96 30.60 -13.75
CA ASP A 157 -2.16 32.07 -13.74
C ASP A 157 -1.85 32.74 -15.09
N GLU A 158 -1.62 31.94 -16.13
CA GLU A 158 -1.33 32.36 -17.52
C GLU A 158 -0.05 33.20 -17.67
N THR A 159 0.83 33.22 -16.66
CA THR A 159 2.11 33.99 -16.72
C THR A 159 3.22 33.19 -17.39
N GLU A 160 3.18 31.86 -17.30
CA GLU A 160 4.19 30.93 -17.83
C GLU A 160 3.53 29.86 -18.71
N LYS A 161 4.35 29.11 -19.42
CA LYS A 161 3.90 27.93 -20.19
C LYS A 161 4.52 26.66 -19.64
N GLU A 162 3.73 25.61 -19.58
CA GLU A 162 4.18 24.28 -19.19
C GLU A 162 3.87 23.25 -20.29
N PRO A 163 4.70 22.20 -20.45
CA PRO A 163 4.41 21.15 -21.41
C PRO A 163 3.22 20.32 -20.95
N SER A 164 2.28 20.04 -21.86
CA SER A 164 1.13 19.20 -21.60
C SER A 164 1.54 17.78 -21.22
N VAL A 165 2.61 17.27 -21.84
CA VAL A 165 3.32 16.03 -21.56
C VAL A 165 4.81 16.20 -21.83
N LEU A 166 5.69 15.41 -21.21
CA LEU A 166 7.10 15.39 -21.58
C LEU A 166 7.34 14.47 -22.77
N PRO A 167 8.34 14.77 -23.64
CA PRO A 167 8.68 13.94 -24.79
C PRO A 167 9.48 12.70 -24.37
N VAL A 168 8.88 11.87 -23.52
CA VAL A 168 9.53 10.73 -22.91
C VAL A 168 9.75 9.64 -23.95
N LYS A 169 10.99 9.22 -24.13
CA LYS A 169 11.42 8.24 -25.15
C LYS A 169 11.25 6.77 -24.72
N ILE A 170 11.12 6.51 -23.44
CA ILE A 170 10.96 5.17 -22.88
C ILE A 170 9.56 5.00 -22.29
N PRO A 171 8.98 3.81 -22.23
CA PRO A 171 7.64 3.61 -21.66
C PRO A 171 7.66 3.66 -20.13
N ASN A 172 7.85 4.87 -19.59
CA ASN A 172 8.01 5.13 -18.16
C ASN A 172 6.86 4.60 -17.30
N LEU A 173 5.63 4.62 -17.83
CA LEU A 173 4.48 4.07 -17.10
C LEU A 173 4.66 2.60 -16.71
N LEU A 174 5.26 1.80 -17.60
CA LEU A 174 5.57 0.39 -17.33
C LEU A 174 6.85 0.25 -16.50
N VAL A 175 7.90 1.03 -16.79
CA VAL A 175 9.19 0.90 -16.11
C VAL A 175 9.11 1.27 -14.63
N ASN A 176 8.50 2.39 -14.31
CA ASN A 176 8.41 2.89 -12.94
C ASN A 176 7.10 2.57 -12.22
N GLY A 177 6.10 2.10 -12.97
CA GLY A 177 4.76 1.92 -12.43
C GLY A 177 4.14 3.23 -11.94
N SER A 178 2.93 3.15 -11.43
CA SER A 178 2.24 4.27 -10.79
C SER A 178 1.21 3.78 -9.79
N GLU A 179 1.12 4.45 -8.66
CA GLU A 179 0.06 4.26 -7.66
C GLU A 179 -0.60 5.59 -7.38
N GLY A 180 -1.92 5.62 -7.31
CA GLY A 180 -2.67 6.85 -7.03
C GLY A 180 -4.13 6.58 -6.73
N ILE A 181 -4.70 7.40 -5.84
CA ILE A 181 -6.10 7.33 -5.43
C ILE A 181 -6.79 8.60 -5.91
N ALA A 182 -7.76 8.46 -6.79
CA ALA A 182 -8.63 9.53 -7.27
C ALA A 182 -10.05 9.38 -6.67
N VAL A 183 -10.97 10.23 -7.09
CA VAL A 183 -12.38 10.12 -6.68
C VAL A 183 -13.04 8.98 -7.44
N GLY A 184 -13.48 7.96 -6.72
CA GLY A 184 -14.17 6.80 -7.27
C GLY A 184 -13.31 5.80 -8.05
N MET A 185 -11.99 6.04 -8.18
CA MET A 185 -11.07 5.15 -8.89
C MET A 185 -9.66 5.25 -8.35
N ALA A 186 -8.86 4.21 -8.57
CA ALA A 186 -7.46 4.18 -8.17
C ALA A 186 -6.61 3.52 -9.25
N THR A 187 -5.37 3.97 -9.42
CA THR A 187 -4.38 3.32 -10.27
C THR A 187 -3.36 2.58 -9.43
N SER A 188 -2.98 1.40 -9.88
CA SER A 188 -1.92 0.58 -9.28
C SER A 188 -1.25 -0.23 -10.39
N ILE A 189 -0.22 0.33 -10.97
CA ILE A 189 0.54 -0.23 -12.08
C ILE A 189 1.88 -0.71 -11.54
N PRO A 190 2.22 -2.00 -11.63
CA PRO A 190 3.49 -2.52 -11.15
C PRO A 190 4.65 -2.04 -12.02
N PRO A 191 5.87 -1.86 -11.46
CA PRO A 191 7.07 -1.58 -12.22
C PRO A 191 7.55 -2.82 -12.98
N HIS A 192 8.30 -2.59 -14.08
CA HIS A 192 8.84 -3.65 -14.94
C HIS A 192 10.31 -3.38 -15.29
N ASN A 193 11.02 -4.42 -15.71
CA ASN A 193 12.40 -4.32 -16.14
C ASN A 193 12.54 -3.51 -17.44
N LEU A 194 13.38 -2.48 -17.42
CA LEU A 194 13.57 -1.58 -18.57
C LEU A 194 13.95 -2.34 -19.86
N GLY A 195 14.89 -3.29 -19.76
CA GLY A 195 15.34 -4.05 -20.94
C GLY A 195 14.22 -4.89 -21.55
N GLU A 196 13.44 -5.56 -20.71
CA GLU A 196 12.29 -6.37 -21.16
C GLU A 196 11.17 -5.50 -21.76
N VAL A 197 10.90 -4.33 -21.18
CA VAL A 197 9.92 -3.38 -21.71
C VAL A 197 10.35 -2.87 -23.08
N ILE A 198 11.61 -2.49 -23.26
CA ILE A 198 12.15 -2.06 -24.57
C ILE A 198 12.03 -3.18 -25.60
N ASP A 199 12.37 -4.42 -25.24
CA ASP A 199 12.24 -5.55 -26.16
C ASP A 199 10.77 -5.79 -26.57
N ALA A 200 9.82 -5.66 -25.64
CA ALA A 200 8.39 -5.78 -25.94
C ALA A 200 7.88 -4.63 -26.84
N VAL A 201 8.34 -3.40 -26.63
CA VAL A 201 8.02 -2.26 -27.50
C VAL A 201 8.54 -2.48 -28.90
N LYS A 202 9.79 -2.91 -29.05
CA LYS A 202 10.39 -3.22 -30.35
C LYS A 202 9.65 -4.36 -31.07
N ALA A 203 9.26 -5.42 -30.34
CA ALA A 203 8.48 -6.50 -30.89
C ALA A 203 7.12 -6.02 -31.41
N TYR A 204 6.45 -5.11 -30.68
CA TYR A 204 5.21 -4.48 -31.11
C TYR A 204 5.40 -3.58 -32.34
N MET A 205 6.49 -2.80 -32.40
CA MET A 205 6.79 -1.94 -33.57
C MET A 205 7.02 -2.75 -34.84
N LEU A 206 7.62 -3.95 -34.72
CA LEU A 206 7.86 -4.86 -35.84
C LEU A 206 6.59 -5.63 -36.25
N ASN A 207 5.68 -5.89 -35.33
CA ASN A 207 4.43 -6.57 -35.57
C ASN A 207 3.33 -6.02 -34.66
N ASN A 208 2.51 -5.11 -35.15
CA ASN A 208 1.42 -4.49 -34.38
C ASN A 208 0.26 -5.44 -34.04
N GLU A 209 0.15 -6.59 -34.74
CA GLU A 209 -0.83 -7.63 -34.46
C GLU A 209 -0.38 -8.63 -33.38
N ILE A 210 0.82 -8.46 -32.83
CA ILE A 210 1.36 -9.31 -31.77
C ILE A 210 0.37 -9.40 -30.59
N THR A 211 0.14 -10.62 -30.09
CA THR A 211 -0.77 -10.86 -28.94
C THR A 211 -0.09 -10.55 -27.61
N THR A 212 -0.88 -10.34 -26.55
CA THR A 212 -0.37 -10.16 -25.19
C THR A 212 0.51 -11.32 -24.76
N LYS A 213 0.11 -12.54 -25.07
CA LYS A 213 0.90 -13.75 -24.78
C LYS A 213 2.26 -13.76 -25.47
N GLU A 214 2.34 -13.30 -26.71
CA GLU A 214 3.61 -13.19 -27.44
C GLU A 214 4.46 -12.05 -26.89
N LEU A 215 3.88 -10.91 -26.50
CA LEU A 215 4.56 -9.82 -25.81
C LEU A 215 5.20 -10.29 -24.50
N MET A 216 4.54 -11.18 -23.76
CA MET A 216 5.07 -11.76 -22.53
C MET A 216 6.28 -12.68 -22.73
N ARG A 217 6.66 -13.04 -23.96
CA ARG A 217 7.95 -13.69 -24.23
C ARG A 217 9.13 -12.72 -24.03
N TYR A 218 8.89 -11.44 -24.25
CA TYR A 218 9.85 -10.36 -24.07
C TYR A 218 9.74 -9.75 -22.68
N LEU A 219 8.52 -9.41 -22.23
CA LEU A 219 8.21 -8.86 -20.92
C LEU A 219 7.58 -9.95 -20.05
N LYS A 220 8.40 -10.59 -19.23
CA LYS A 220 8.00 -11.79 -18.46
C LYS A 220 6.98 -11.51 -17.37
N GLY A 221 6.94 -10.28 -16.86
CA GLY A 221 6.09 -9.86 -15.77
C GLY A 221 6.68 -8.68 -14.99
N PRO A 222 6.11 -8.28 -13.86
CA PRO A 222 6.60 -7.18 -13.05
C PRO A 222 8.01 -7.45 -12.53
N ASP A 223 8.76 -6.37 -12.31
CA ASP A 223 10.10 -6.39 -11.73
C ASP A 223 10.18 -5.34 -10.62
N PHE A 224 9.93 -5.77 -9.40
CA PHE A 224 9.88 -4.88 -8.24
C PHE A 224 11.29 -4.49 -7.77
N PRO A 225 11.52 -3.23 -7.39
CA PRO A 225 12.81 -2.78 -6.87
C PRO A 225 13.32 -3.58 -5.67
N THR A 226 12.40 -4.09 -4.86
CA THR A 226 12.69 -4.92 -3.67
C THR A 226 12.97 -6.39 -3.97
N GLY A 227 12.86 -6.81 -5.23
CA GLY A 227 12.98 -8.22 -5.62
C GLY A 227 11.74 -9.04 -5.24
N GLY A 228 11.95 -10.15 -4.56
CA GLY A 228 10.90 -11.09 -4.17
C GLY A 228 10.50 -12.06 -5.26
N ILE A 229 9.46 -12.83 -5.01
CA ILE A 229 8.99 -13.92 -5.87
C ILE A 229 7.51 -13.72 -6.20
N VAL A 230 7.17 -13.64 -7.47
CA VAL A 230 5.78 -13.74 -7.96
C VAL A 230 5.43 -15.22 -8.06
N ILE A 231 4.35 -15.66 -7.38
CA ILE A 231 4.00 -17.07 -7.26
C ILE A 231 2.78 -17.50 -8.06
N ASN A 232 2.16 -16.60 -8.81
CA ASN A 232 0.98 -16.88 -9.64
C ASN A 232 1.21 -16.48 -11.11
N LYS A 233 2.28 -17.00 -11.71
CA LYS A 233 2.70 -16.70 -13.08
C LYS A 233 1.59 -16.89 -14.12
N ASP A 234 0.79 -17.95 -14.00
CA ASP A 234 -0.25 -18.26 -14.98
C ASP A 234 -1.39 -17.23 -15.01
N GLU A 235 -1.59 -16.48 -13.93
CA GLU A 235 -2.58 -15.41 -13.87
C GLU A 235 -2.13 -14.12 -14.56
N LEU A 236 -0.81 -13.95 -14.81
CA LEU A 236 -0.25 -12.72 -15.37
C LEU A 236 -0.76 -12.44 -16.79
N GLU A 237 -0.99 -13.47 -17.62
CA GLU A 237 -1.53 -13.31 -18.97
C GLU A 237 -2.90 -12.61 -18.93
N ASN A 238 -3.80 -13.07 -18.08
CA ASN A 238 -5.12 -12.46 -17.91
C ASN A 238 -5.03 -11.03 -17.32
N ILE A 239 -4.11 -10.81 -16.37
CA ILE A 239 -3.89 -9.48 -15.78
C ILE A 239 -3.44 -8.48 -16.85
N TYR A 240 -2.50 -8.88 -17.71
CA TYR A 240 -2.00 -8.02 -18.78
C TYR A 240 -2.98 -7.85 -19.94
N GLU A 241 -3.90 -8.79 -20.15
CA GLU A 241 -4.96 -8.64 -21.14
C GLU A 241 -6.03 -7.66 -20.66
N THR A 242 -6.47 -7.80 -19.40
CA THR A 242 -7.58 -7.00 -18.83
C THR A 242 -7.15 -5.71 -18.18
N GLY A 243 -5.87 -5.55 -17.80
CA GLY A 243 -5.36 -4.44 -17.02
C GLY A 243 -5.70 -4.51 -15.53
N THR A 244 -6.34 -5.59 -15.05
CA THR A 244 -6.77 -5.73 -13.65
C THR A 244 -6.47 -7.12 -13.11
N GLY A 245 -6.20 -7.22 -11.81
CA GLY A 245 -5.99 -8.50 -11.15
C GLY A 245 -5.18 -8.42 -9.87
N LYS A 246 -4.68 -9.56 -9.44
CA LYS A 246 -3.93 -9.68 -8.19
C LYS A 246 -2.64 -10.45 -8.43
N ILE A 247 -1.51 -9.86 -8.08
CA ILE A 247 -0.19 -10.50 -8.13
C ILE A 247 0.16 -10.93 -6.71
N LYS A 248 0.43 -12.21 -6.51
CA LYS A 248 0.88 -12.74 -5.22
C LYS A 248 2.39 -12.65 -5.12
N LEU A 249 2.88 -11.98 -4.09
CA LEU A 249 4.30 -11.72 -3.85
C LEU A 249 4.75 -12.42 -2.59
N ARG A 250 5.89 -13.10 -2.65
CA ARG A 250 6.62 -13.64 -1.50
C ARG A 250 7.96 -12.95 -1.32
N GLY A 251 8.35 -12.76 -0.06
CA GLY A 251 9.72 -12.44 0.28
C GLY A 251 10.64 -13.66 0.06
N LYS A 252 11.89 -13.38 -0.26
CA LYS A 252 12.91 -14.43 -0.41
C LYS A 252 13.55 -14.73 0.94
N VAL A 253 13.65 -16.02 1.22
CA VAL A 253 14.15 -16.55 2.48
C VAL A 253 15.30 -17.50 2.22
N GLU A 254 16.34 -17.41 3.04
CA GLU A 254 17.51 -18.28 3.02
C GLU A 254 17.71 -18.93 4.39
N PHE A 255 18.16 -20.17 4.41
CA PHE A 255 18.53 -20.87 5.62
C PHE A 255 20.03 -20.78 5.87
N GLN A 256 20.42 -20.26 7.02
CA GLN A 256 21.83 -20.17 7.41
C GLN A 256 22.06 -20.95 8.71
N LYS A 257 23.22 -21.61 8.81
CA LYS A 257 23.61 -22.30 10.05
C LYS A 257 23.93 -21.28 11.14
N GLY A 258 23.21 -21.34 12.23
CA GLY A 258 23.44 -20.53 13.43
C GLY A 258 24.44 -21.17 14.40
N LYS A 259 24.64 -20.50 15.53
CA LYS A 259 25.50 -21.02 16.62
C LYS A 259 24.85 -22.26 17.27
N ALA A 260 25.70 -23.17 17.78
CA ALA A 260 25.26 -24.37 18.51
C ALA A 260 24.29 -25.31 17.75
N GLY A 261 24.37 -25.37 16.42
CA GLY A 261 23.55 -26.26 15.60
C GLY A 261 22.09 -25.78 15.40
N LYS A 262 21.80 -24.52 15.70
CA LYS A 262 20.55 -23.85 15.39
C LYS A 262 20.48 -23.47 13.90
N THR A 263 19.28 -23.19 13.40
CA THR A 263 19.07 -22.67 12.05
C THR A 263 18.56 -21.24 12.14
N ASN A 264 19.13 -20.35 11.33
CA ASN A 264 18.66 -18.99 11.15
C ASN A 264 17.85 -18.92 9.85
N VAL A 265 16.65 -18.38 9.95
CA VAL A 265 15.84 -17.98 8.81
C VAL A 265 16.19 -16.53 8.49
N VAL A 266 16.78 -16.29 7.31
CA VAL A 266 17.24 -14.98 6.87
C VAL A 266 16.37 -14.52 5.71
N ILE A 267 15.66 -13.42 5.90
CA ILE A 267 14.87 -12.78 4.86
C ILE A 267 15.77 -11.78 4.16
N THR A 268 16.03 -11.99 2.88
CA THR A 268 16.93 -11.17 2.04
C THR A 268 16.17 -10.24 1.11
N GLU A 269 14.94 -10.58 0.75
CA GLU A 269 14.07 -9.74 -0.07
C GLU A 269 12.64 -9.76 0.51
N ILE A 270 11.95 -8.65 0.41
CA ILE A 270 10.60 -8.46 0.94
C ILE A 270 9.61 -8.18 -0.19
N PRO A 271 8.32 -8.53 -0.04
CA PRO A 271 7.28 -8.07 -0.95
C PRO A 271 7.29 -6.54 -1.07
N TYR A 272 7.09 -6.02 -2.28
CA TYR A 272 7.04 -4.56 -2.53
C TYR A 272 5.98 -3.86 -1.67
N THR A 273 4.88 -4.53 -1.37
CA THR A 273 3.81 -4.04 -0.48
C THR A 273 4.23 -3.90 1.00
N MET A 274 5.41 -4.43 1.36
CA MET A 274 5.91 -4.42 2.73
C MET A 274 6.88 -3.25 3.03
N ILE A 275 7.14 -2.38 2.06
CA ILE A 275 8.01 -1.21 2.21
C ILE A 275 7.48 -0.25 3.30
N GLY A 276 8.41 0.40 4.00
CA GLY A 276 8.11 1.43 4.98
C GLY A 276 7.67 0.86 6.33
N ALA A 277 6.72 1.51 6.99
CA ALA A 277 6.21 1.13 8.31
C ALA A 277 5.71 -0.33 8.41
N ASN A 278 5.47 -0.99 7.27
CA ASN A 278 5.05 -2.39 7.24
C ASN A 278 6.17 -3.36 7.64
N ILE A 279 7.46 -2.97 7.51
CA ILE A 279 8.59 -3.79 8.01
C ILE A 279 8.55 -3.87 9.54
N ALA A 280 8.40 -2.74 10.22
CA ALA A 280 8.28 -2.72 11.68
C ALA A 280 7.04 -3.49 12.16
N LYS A 281 5.92 -3.35 11.44
CA LYS A 281 4.72 -4.12 11.71
C LYS A 281 4.95 -5.63 11.52
N PHE A 282 5.63 -6.04 10.46
CA PHE A 282 5.99 -7.44 10.23
C PHE A 282 6.82 -8.01 11.39
N LEU A 283 7.83 -7.28 11.86
CA LEU A 283 8.65 -7.70 13.02
C LEU A 283 7.79 -7.86 14.29
N SER A 284 6.87 -6.93 14.53
CA SER A 284 5.92 -7.01 15.64
C SER A 284 4.96 -8.21 15.49
N ASP A 285 4.45 -8.46 14.29
CA ASP A 285 3.57 -9.61 14.01
C ASP A 285 4.30 -10.94 14.25
N VAL A 286 5.58 -11.05 13.85
CA VAL A 286 6.42 -12.24 14.11
C VAL A 286 6.68 -12.41 15.60
N ALA A 287 6.98 -11.34 16.35
CA ALA A 287 7.13 -11.39 17.80
C ALA A 287 5.85 -11.84 18.49
N ALA A 288 4.69 -11.32 18.05
CA ALA A 288 3.38 -11.71 18.58
C ALA A 288 3.05 -13.20 18.34
N LEU A 289 3.58 -13.85 17.30
CA LEU A 289 3.42 -15.30 17.12
C LEU A 289 4.08 -16.09 18.24
N SER A 290 5.23 -15.61 18.77
CA SER A 290 5.89 -16.22 19.92
C SER A 290 5.17 -15.90 21.23
N GLU A 291 4.80 -14.64 21.46
CA GLU A 291 4.10 -14.20 22.67
C GLU A 291 2.74 -14.87 22.86
N THR A 292 1.98 -15.02 21.77
CA THR A 292 0.67 -15.70 21.77
C THR A 292 0.79 -17.22 21.74
N LYS A 293 2.00 -17.77 21.88
CA LYS A 293 2.30 -19.22 21.88
C LYS A 293 1.82 -19.95 20.63
N LYS A 294 1.63 -19.26 19.51
CA LYS A 294 1.33 -19.89 18.20
C LYS A 294 2.53 -20.64 17.65
N THR A 295 3.73 -20.25 18.06
CA THR A 295 4.96 -21.00 17.86
C THR A 295 5.88 -20.83 19.08
N GLN A 296 6.67 -21.86 19.34
CA GLN A 296 7.76 -21.82 20.34
C GLN A 296 9.14 -21.92 19.67
N ASP A 297 9.17 -21.91 18.35
CA ASP A 297 10.38 -22.19 17.57
C ASP A 297 11.31 -20.98 17.51
N ILE A 298 10.85 -19.76 17.82
CA ILE A 298 11.62 -18.51 17.77
C ILE A 298 12.47 -18.36 19.04
N VAL A 299 13.77 -18.09 18.85
CA VAL A 299 14.71 -17.74 19.94
C VAL A 299 14.95 -16.23 19.95
N ASP A 300 15.23 -15.63 18.79
CA ASP A 300 15.51 -14.23 18.64
C ASP A 300 15.11 -13.72 17.27
N ILE A 301 14.81 -12.41 17.18
CA ILE A 301 14.48 -11.71 15.94
C ILE A 301 15.34 -10.45 15.89
N SER A 302 16.18 -10.33 14.86
CA SER A 302 17.03 -9.16 14.67
C SER A 302 16.88 -8.60 13.26
N ASN A 303 16.74 -7.28 13.17
CA ASN A 303 16.83 -6.56 11.91
C ASN A 303 18.27 -6.08 11.71
N GLN A 304 18.93 -6.61 10.71
CA GLN A 304 20.31 -6.32 10.33
C GLN A 304 20.37 -5.63 8.95
N SER A 305 19.23 -5.10 8.49
CA SER A 305 19.16 -4.37 7.21
C SER A 305 20.10 -3.18 7.21
N SER A 306 20.70 -2.90 6.07
CA SER A 306 21.67 -1.83 5.89
C SER A 306 21.58 -1.23 4.48
N LYS A 307 22.55 -0.40 4.11
CA LYS A 307 22.69 0.10 2.73
C LYS A 307 22.92 -1.01 1.70
N GLU A 308 23.36 -2.17 2.13
CA GLU A 308 23.59 -3.34 1.26
C GLU A 308 22.31 -4.09 0.94
N GLY A 309 21.22 -3.83 1.64
CA GLY A 309 19.91 -4.42 1.41
C GLY A 309 19.20 -4.88 2.68
N ILE A 310 18.07 -5.55 2.48
CA ILE A 310 17.26 -6.13 3.55
C ILE A 310 17.95 -7.38 4.10
N ARG A 311 18.05 -7.44 5.43
CA ARG A 311 18.53 -8.60 6.16
C ARG A 311 17.80 -8.71 7.51
N ILE A 312 16.72 -9.47 7.54
CA ILE A 312 16.00 -9.78 8.77
C ILE A 312 16.35 -11.22 9.16
N VAL A 313 16.87 -11.42 10.37
CA VAL A 313 17.33 -12.72 10.86
C VAL A 313 16.43 -13.17 12.00
N ILE A 314 15.85 -14.37 11.85
CA ILE A 314 15.06 -15.04 12.86
C ILE A 314 15.81 -16.30 13.28
N GLU A 315 16.29 -16.34 14.52
CA GLU A 315 16.98 -17.48 15.08
C GLU A 315 15.96 -18.51 15.58
N LEU A 316 16.04 -19.73 15.07
CA LEU A 316 15.15 -20.82 15.46
C LEU A 316 15.79 -21.72 16.52
N ARG A 317 14.97 -22.42 17.27
CA ARG A 317 15.39 -23.51 18.15
C ARG A 317 15.99 -24.66 17.35
N LYS A 318 16.80 -25.48 17.99
CA LYS A 318 17.51 -26.60 17.34
C LYS A 318 16.56 -27.67 16.78
N ASP A 319 15.40 -27.85 17.40
CA ASP A 319 14.36 -28.83 17.10
C ASP A 319 13.23 -28.28 16.20
N ALA A 320 13.35 -27.03 15.76
CA ALA A 320 12.39 -26.40 14.87
C ALA A 320 12.52 -26.93 13.44
N ASP A 321 11.40 -27.04 12.74
CA ASP A 321 11.34 -27.28 11.30
C ASP A 321 11.35 -25.94 10.55
N PRO A 322 12.47 -25.57 9.89
CA PRO A 322 12.60 -24.27 9.26
C PRO A 322 11.63 -24.08 8.09
N GLU A 323 11.33 -25.11 7.31
CA GLU A 323 10.43 -25.02 6.16
C GLU A 323 8.99 -24.80 6.60
N ASN A 324 8.53 -25.57 7.60
CA ASN A 324 7.21 -25.38 8.16
C ASN A 324 7.07 -24.00 8.85
N PHE A 325 8.15 -23.52 9.49
CA PHE A 325 8.18 -22.18 10.06
C PHE A 325 8.04 -21.09 9.01
N VAL A 326 8.75 -21.18 7.88
CA VAL A 326 8.61 -20.23 6.77
C VAL A 326 7.21 -20.28 6.16
N ASN A 327 6.63 -21.46 6.00
CA ASN A 327 5.24 -21.61 5.57
C ASN A 327 4.24 -20.95 6.54
N MET A 328 4.53 -21.00 7.84
CA MET A 328 3.75 -20.25 8.84
C MET A 328 3.88 -18.74 8.63
N LEU A 329 5.10 -18.22 8.39
CA LEU A 329 5.33 -16.81 8.12
C LEU A 329 4.54 -16.35 6.87
N TYR A 330 4.57 -17.11 5.77
CA TYR A 330 3.80 -16.80 4.58
C TYR A 330 2.28 -16.76 4.84
N LYS A 331 1.75 -17.68 5.67
CA LYS A 331 0.29 -17.70 5.99
C LYS A 331 -0.17 -16.69 7.03
N LYS A 332 0.70 -16.33 7.97
CA LYS A 332 0.28 -15.55 9.15
C LYS A 332 0.82 -14.12 9.16
N THR A 333 1.70 -13.77 8.23
CA THR A 333 2.33 -12.44 8.13
C THR A 333 2.28 -11.91 6.70
N ARG A 334 2.77 -10.68 6.50
CA ARG A 334 2.90 -10.06 5.18
C ARG A 334 4.11 -10.51 4.37
N LEU A 335 4.84 -11.54 4.80
CA LEU A 335 5.94 -12.09 4.00
C LEU A 335 5.44 -12.71 2.69
N GLU A 336 4.18 -13.13 2.63
CA GLU A 336 3.38 -13.31 1.42
C GLU A 336 2.25 -12.29 1.44
N ASP A 337 2.17 -11.47 0.39
CA ASP A 337 1.16 -10.43 0.27
C ASP A 337 0.67 -10.32 -1.17
N THR A 338 -0.38 -9.57 -1.38
CA THR A 338 -1.01 -9.39 -2.69
C THR A 338 -0.89 -7.96 -3.16
N PHE A 339 -0.30 -7.77 -4.34
CA PHE A 339 -0.32 -6.50 -5.07
C PHE A 339 -1.56 -6.47 -5.98
N GLY A 340 -2.48 -5.56 -5.69
CA GLY A 340 -3.66 -5.35 -6.54
C GLY A 340 -3.28 -4.55 -7.78
N VAL A 341 -3.49 -5.13 -8.97
CA VAL A 341 -3.23 -4.44 -10.24
C VAL A 341 -4.49 -3.77 -10.74
N ASN A 342 -4.37 -2.50 -11.09
CA ASN A 342 -5.34 -1.73 -11.88
C ASN A 342 -4.56 -0.76 -12.76
N MET A 343 -4.38 -1.11 -14.02
CA MET A 343 -3.59 -0.32 -14.98
C MET A 343 -4.43 0.81 -15.56
N LEU A 344 -4.87 1.72 -14.68
CA LEU A 344 -5.66 2.90 -15.00
C LEU A 344 -4.73 4.09 -15.28
N ALA A 345 -4.87 4.71 -16.43
CA ALA A 345 -4.11 5.91 -16.80
C ALA A 345 -4.99 6.86 -17.63
N ILE A 346 -4.53 8.10 -17.81
CA ILE A 346 -5.19 9.06 -18.69
C ILE A 346 -4.76 8.79 -20.14
N ALA A 347 -5.72 8.43 -20.97
CA ALA A 347 -5.55 8.29 -22.41
C ALA A 347 -6.53 9.22 -23.13
N ASN A 348 -6.07 10.04 -24.07
CA ASN A 348 -6.91 10.98 -24.81
C ASN A 348 -7.82 11.86 -23.92
N GLY A 349 -7.28 12.31 -22.76
CA GLY A 349 -7.99 13.14 -21.79
C GLY A 349 -9.04 12.43 -20.95
N ARG A 350 -9.08 11.09 -20.96
CA ARG A 350 -10.03 10.26 -20.19
C ARG A 350 -9.30 9.18 -19.40
N PRO A 351 -9.81 8.82 -18.21
CA PRO A 351 -9.28 7.69 -17.46
C PRO A 351 -9.73 6.37 -18.12
N GLU A 352 -8.78 5.53 -18.47
CA GLU A 352 -9.01 4.22 -19.08
C GLU A 352 -8.18 3.13 -18.39
N THR A 353 -8.80 1.99 -18.10
CA THR A 353 -8.08 0.78 -17.67
C THR A 353 -7.61 0.05 -18.91
N MET A 354 -6.31 -0.12 -19.04
CA MET A 354 -5.66 -0.61 -20.25
C MET A 354 -4.89 -1.90 -20.00
N GLY A 355 -4.95 -2.84 -20.95
CA GLY A 355 -4.05 -3.98 -20.98
C GLY A 355 -2.63 -3.58 -21.41
N LEU A 356 -1.70 -4.52 -21.26
CA LEU A 356 -0.29 -4.31 -21.62
C LEU A 356 -0.10 -3.86 -23.07
N LYS A 357 -0.74 -4.54 -24.03
CA LYS A 357 -0.67 -4.21 -25.45
C LYS A 357 -1.17 -2.79 -25.73
N GLN A 358 -2.23 -2.35 -25.04
CA GLN A 358 -2.79 -1.01 -25.23
C GLN A 358 -1.85 0.07 -24.71
N ILE A 359 -1.20 -0.15 -23.56
CA ILE A 359 -0.19 0.78 -23.01
C ILE A 359 1.02 0.88 -23.95
N ILE A 360 1.52 -0.26 -24.43
CA ILE A 360 2.63 -0.28 -25.40
C ILE A 360 2.24 0.45 -26.69
N LYS A 361 1.02 0.19 -27.21
CA LYS A 361 0.51 0.89 -28.39
C LYS A 361 0.48 2.41 -28.17
N ALA A 362 -0.08 2.87 -27.07
CA ALA A 362 -0.17 4.31 -26.77
C ALA A 362 1.22 4.95 -26.69
N ASN A 363 2.19 4.25 -26.09
CA ASN A 363 3.57 4.71 -26.06
C ASN A 363 4.20 4.77 -27.45
N VAL A 364 4.04 3.72 -28.27
CA VAL A 364 4.58 3.69 -29.64
C VAL A 364 3.96 4.78 -30.51
N ASP A 365 2.64 4.95 -30.46
CA ASP A 365 1.95 6.00 -31.21
C ASP A 365 2.48 7.40 -30.80
N PHE A 366 2.72 7.62 -29.50
CA PHE A 366 3.32 8.85 -29.01
C PHE A 366 4.77 9.03 -29.45
N GLN A 367 5.60 7.96 -29.51
CA GLN A 367 6.94 8.02 -30.03
C GLN A 367 6.97 8.44 -31.51
N PHE A 368 6.06 7.90 -32.33
CA PHE A 368 5.91 8.32 -33.72
C PHE A 368 5.49 9.79 -33.86
N GLU A 369 4.55 10.26 -33.02
CA GLU A 369 4.12 11.67 -32.99
C GLU A 369 5.31 12.59 -32.67
N VAL A 370 6.02 12.33 -31.58
CA VAL A 370 7.20 13.10 -31.16
C VAL A 370 8.28 13.09 -32.22
N ALA A 371 8.58 11.92 -32.83
CA ALA A 371 9.56 11.80 -33.89
C ALA A 371 9.13 12.57 -35.14
N THR A 372 7.87 12.48 -35.56
CA THR A 372 7.35 13.22 -36.70
C THR A 372 7.52 14.72 -36.49
N ARG A 373 7.10 15.27 -35.34
CA ARG A 373 7.27 16.70 -35.02
C ARG A 373 8.75 17.10 -34.99
N LYS A 374 9.61 16.28 -34.37
CA LYS A 374 11.06 16.49 -34.30
C LYS A 374 11.68 16.63 -35.69
N TYR A 375 11.46 15.62 -36.54
CA TYR A 375 12.09 15.59 -37.86
C TYR A 375 11.48 16.61 -38.83
N THR A 376 10.19 16.94 -38.70
CA THR A 376 9.57 18.06 -39.45
C THR A 376 10.25 19.37 -39.08
N ASN A 377 10.48 19.65 -37.81
CA ASN A 377 11.14 20.88 -37.35
C ASN A 377 12.61 20.91 -37.79
N LEU A 378 13.33 19.78 -37.68
CA LEU A 378 14.71 19.68 -38.14
C LEU A 378 14.83 19.85 -39.65
N LEU A 379 13.93 19.22 -40.43
CA LEU A 379 13.88 19.36 -41.89
C LEU A 379 13.66 20.82 -42.28
N ALA A 380 12.71 21.51 -41.65
CA ALA A 380 12.43 22.91 -41.92
C ALA A 380 13.68 23.81 -41.66
N LYS A 381 14.39 23.56 -40.57
CA LYS A 381 15.63 24.28 -40.24
C LYS A 381 16.75 24.00 -41.26
N GLU A 382 16.92 22.74 -41.68
CA GLU A 382 17.93 22.41 -42.69
C GLU A 382 17.54 22.96 -44.08
N GLN A 383 16.26 22.99 -44.43
CA GLN A 383 15.80 23.63 -45.68
C GLN A 383 16.06 25.16 -45.67
N GLU A 384 15.81 25.82 -44.55
CA GLU A 384 16.16 27.23 -44.41
C GLU A 384 17.68 27.46 -44.50
N ARG A 385 18.47 26.59 -43.87
CA ARG A 385 19.95 26.64 -43.96
C ARG A 385 20.44 26.41 -45.39
N LYS A 386 19.87 25.43 -46.12
CA LYS A 386 20.14 25.16 -47.53
C LYS A 386 19.87 26.41 -48.38
N GLU A 387 18.70 27.06 -48.21
CA GLU A 387 18.33 28.26 -48.94
C GLU A 387 19.40 29.36 -48.77
N ILE A 388 19.88 29.59 -47.57
CA ILE A 388 20.92 30.57 -47.28
C ILE A 388 22.25 30.17 -47.89
N GLN A 389 22.68 28.90 -47.73
CA GLN A 389 23.94 28.40 -48.27
C GLN A 389 23.99 28.47 -49.80
N GLU A 390 22.91 28.06 -50.48
CA GLU A 390 22.81 28.17 -51.95
C GLU A 390 22.94 29.62 -52.43
N GLY A 391 22.32 30.55 -51.68
CA GLY A 391 22.44 31.96 -51.95
C GLY A 391 23.87 32.52 -51.80
N LEU A 392 24.56 32.10 -50.72
CA LEU A 392 25.95 32.49 -50.47
C LEU A 392 26.91 31.89 -51.50
N ILE A 393 26.76 30.63 -51.88
CA ILE A 393 27.57 29.95 -52.93
C ILE A 393 27.35 30.68 -54.26
N LYS A 394 26.11 30.96 -54.67
CA LYS A 394 25.77 31.72 -55.86
C LYS A 394 26.39 33.09 -55.84
N ALA A 395 26.32 33.82 -54.69
CA ALA A 395 26.89 35.13 -54.50
C ALA A 395 28.44 35.11 -54.62
N CYS A 396 29.10 34.11 -54.08
CA CYS A 396 30.57 33.93 -54.23
C CYS A 396 30.98 33.76 -55.69
N ASN A 397 30.19 33.04 -56.49
CA ASN A 397 30.47 32.86 -57.93
C ASN A 397 30.31 34.16 -58.73
N VAL A 398 29.55 35.11 -58.25
CA VAL A 398 29.33 36.42 -58.88
C VAL A 398 29.76 37.57 -57.96
N ILE A 399 30.78 37.37 -57.17
CA ILE A 399 31.16 38.27 -56.07
C ILE A 399 31.55 39.67 -56.56
N ASP A 400 32.23 39.81 -57.68
CA ASP A 400 32.60 41.10 -58.27
C ASP A 400 31.35 41.94 -58.58
N LEU A 401 30.29 41.31 -59.08
CA LEU A 401 29.02 41.90 -59.34
C LEU A 401 28.31 42.34 -58.04
N VAL A 402 28.34 41.48 -57.03
CA VAL A 402 27.78 41.81 -55.71
C VAL A 402 28.51 42.97 -55.07
N ILE A 403 29.84 43.05 -55.15
CA ILE A 403 30.64 44.18 -54.66
C ILE A 403 30.30 45.49 -55.47
N GLU A 404 30.09 45.33 -56.76
CA GLU A 404 29.70 46.48 -57.60
C GLU A 404 28.32 47.04 -57.21
N ILE A 405 27.32 46.18 -56.99
CA ILE A 405 26.01 46.51 -56.48
C ILE A 405 26.14 47.23 -55.14
N LEU A 406 26.89 46.71 -54.20
CA LEU A 406 27.04 47.25 -52.83
C LEU A 406 27.73 48.62 -52.88
N ARG A 407 28.74 48.85 -53.71
CA ARG A 407 29.45 50.12 -53.87
C ARG A 407 28.63 51.18 -54.66
N GLY A 408 27.80 50.70 -55.58
CA GLY A 408 26.97 51.54 -56.43
C GLY A 408 25.67 52.00 -55.77
N SER A 409 25.21 51.33 -54.74
CA SER A 409 23.97 51.61 -54.02
C SER A 409 24.15 52.68 -52.97
N LYS A 410 23.11 53.48 -52.73
CA LYS A 410 23.09 54.55 -51.73
C LYS A 410 22.94 54.05 -50.28
N ASP A 411 22.20 53.01 -50.12
CA ASP A 411 21.87 52.39 -48.82
C ASP A 411 21.62 50.90 -48.95
N ARG A 412 21.48 50.26 -47.80
CA ARG A 412 21.22 48.81 -47.70
C ARG A 412 19.91 48.40 -48.37
N ALA A 413 18.87 49.20 -48.28
CA ALA A 413 17.56 48.89 -48.87
C ALA A 413 17.64 48.87 -50.42
N MET A 414 18.38 49.77 -51.05
CA MET A 414 18.61 49.79 -52.49
C MET A 414 19.42 48.57 -52.95
N ALA A 415 20.48 48.21 -52.22
CA ALA A 415 21.26 47.04 -52.53
C ALA A 415 20.39 45.74 -52.38
N LYS A 416 19.57 45.65 -51.32
CA LYS A 416 18.62 44.51 -51.11
C LYS A 416 17.59 44.45 -52.23
N ALA A 417 16.99 45.59 -52.64
CA ALA A 417 16.02 45.64 -53.74
C ALA A 417 16.61 45.19 -55.09
N CYS A 418 17.89 45.54 -55.34
CA CYS A 418 18.61 45.02 -56.51
C CYS A 418 18.82 43.52 -56.46
N LEU A 419 19.26 42.97 -55.32
CA LEU A 419 19.52 41.55 -55.17
C LEU A 419 18.23 40.71 -55.26
N VAL A 420 17.13 41.20 -54.71
CA VAL A 420 15.86 40.45 -54.61
C VAL A 420 14.96 40.65 -55.82
N GLU A 421 14.76 41.90 -56.22
CA GLU A 421 13.76 42.29 -57.24
C GLU A 421 14.41 42.68 -58.58
N GLY A 422 15.73 42.62 -58.63
CA GLY A 422 16.44 43.11 -59.87
C GLY A 422 16.34 44.57 -60.17
N LYS A 423 15.96 45.41 -59.14
CA LYS A 423 15.83 46.91 -59.33
C LYS A 423 17.19 47.53 -59.42
N VAL A 424 17.60 47.91 -60.64
CA VAL A 424 18.94 48.42 -60.96
C VAL A 424 18.94 49.97 -61.04
N ASP A 425 17.79 50.66 -60.92
CA ASP A 425 17.66 52.06 -61.02
C ASP A 425 18.30 52.81 -59.86
N GLY A 426 19.13 53.78 -60.16
CA GLY A 426 19.86 54.60 -59.17
C GLY A 426 21.17 53.96 -58.69
N ILE A 427 21.52 52.73 -59.09
CA ILE A 427 22.80 52.08 -58.80
C ILE A 427 23.81 52.41 -59.89
N LYS A 428 25.02 52.72 -59.46
CA LYS A 428 26.11 53.05 -60.39
C LYS A 428 26.86 51.73 -60.75
N PHE A 429 26.68 51.25 -61.99
CA PHE A 429 27.41 50.06 -62.53
C PHE A 429 28.60 50.49 -63.37
N LYS A 430 29.63 49.63 -63.45
CA LYS A 430 30.82 49.85 -64.29
C LYS A 430 30.56 49.55 -65.75
N SER A 431 29.66 48.64 -66.08
CA SER A 431 29.31 48.20 -67.43
C SER A 431 27.78 48.03 -67.59
N LYS A 432 27.33 48.02 -68.90
CA LYS A 432 25.94 47.70 -69.22
C LYS A 432 25.65 46.20 -68.94
N GLU A 433 26.63 45.35 -69.15
CA GLU A 433 26.54 43.91 -68.87
C GLU A 433 26.31 43.63 -67.37
N SER A 434 27.09 44.30 -66.51
CA SER A 434 26.91 44.22 -65.07
C SER A 434 25.48 44.64 -64.66
N ARG A 435 24.90 45.66 -65.23
CA ARG A 435 23.54 46.09 -64.97
C ARG A 435 22.49 45.07 -65.39
N ILE A 436 22.70 44.45 -66.59
CA ILE A 436 21.80 43.34 -67.05
C ILE A 436 21.93 42.15 -66.19
N MET A 437 23.12 41.74 -65.83
CA MET A 437 23.35 40.55 -64.91
C MET A 437 22.77 40.81 -63.53
N ALA A 438 22.90 42.02 -62.96
CA ALA A 438 22.35 42.42 -61.68
C ALA A 438 20.82 42.29 -61.63
N ALA A 439 20.14 42.66 -62.73
CA ALA A 439 18.68 42.56 -62.88
C ALA A 439 18.20 41.07 -62.89
N GLN A 440 19.09 40.09 -63.13
CA GLN A 440 18.73 38.66 -63.22
C GLN A 440 19.13 37.88 -62.01
N LEU A 441 19.70 38.45 -60.94
CA LEU A 441 20.21 37.73 -59.79
C LEU A 441 19.09 37.04 -59.01
N MET A 442 17.98 37.74 -58.76
CA MET A 442 16.76 37.20 -58.17
C MET A 442 16.97 36.30 -56.93
N PHE A 443 17.71 36.83 -55.95
CA PHE A 443 17.89 36.13 -54.66
C PHE A 443 16.62 36.22 -53.83
N THR A 444 16.44 35.25 -52.93
CA THR A 444 15.37 35.40 -51.94
C THR A 444 15.71 36.46 -50.90
N GLU A 445 14.73 36.93 -50.17
CA GLU A 445 14.94 37.94 -49.13
C GLU A 445 15.93 37.48 -48.06
N LYS A 446 15.85 36.19 -47.66
CA LYS A 446 16.78 35.57 -46.71
C LYS A 446 18.21 35.48 -47.27
N GLN A 447 18.33 35.08 -48.52
CA GLN A 447 19.63 35.04 -49.23
C GLN A 447 20.25 36.44 -49.31
N ALA A 448 19.50 37.44 -49.72
CA ALA A 448 19.97 38.81 -49.82
C ALA A 448 20.41 39.36 -48.45
N ASN A 449 19.67 39.10 -47.38
CA ASN A 449 20.09 39.51 -46.04
C ASN A 449 21.41 38.85 -45.62
N ALA A 450 21.56 37.52 -45.86
CA ALA A 450 22.78 36.79 -45.56
C ALA A 450 23.99 37.29 -46.36
N ILE A 451 23.81 37.65 -47.66
CA ILE A 451 24.82 38.23 -48.49
C ILE A 451 25.26 39.60 -47.97
N LEU A 452 24.31 40.45 -47.56
CA LEU A 452 24.58 41.77 -47.03
C LEU A 452 25.29 41.78 -45.67
N GLU A 453 25.17 40.67 -44.92
CA GLU A 453 25.82 40.42 -43.61
C GLU A 453 27.09 39.61 -43.72
N MET A 454 27.46 39.16 -44.93
CA MET A 454 28.61 38.33 -45.16
C MET A 454 29.94 39.08 -44.89
N ARG A 455 30.76 38.46 -44.07
CA ARG A 455 32.08 39.00 -43.74
C ARG A 455 33.08 38.73 -44.86
N LEU A 456 33.93 39.70 -45.16
CA LEU A 456 34.89 39.64 -46.28
C LEU A 456 35.84 38.45 -46.24
N TYR A 457 36.22 37.96 -45.10
CA TYR A 457 37.10 36.79 -45.01
C TYR A 457 36.44 35.49 -45.54
N LYS A 458 35.11 35.41 -45.57
CA LYS A 458 34.36 34.25 -46.13
C LYS A 458 34.52 34.10 -47.66
N LEU A 459 35.18 35.10 -48.31
CA LEU A 459 35.54 35.01 -49.73
C LEU A 459 36.89 34.31 -50.02
N ILE A 460 37.58 33.91 -48.97
CA ILE A 460 38.84 33.13 -49.12
C ILE A 460 38.47 31.72 -49.58
N GLY A 461 39.27 31.16 -50.54
CA GLY A 461 38.95 29.87 -51.16
C GLY A 461 38.74 28.71 -50.19
N LEU A 462 39.47 28.65 -49.05
CA LEU A 462 39.28 27.66 -48.01
C LEU A 462 37.92 27.81 -47.29
N GLU A 463 37.41 29.02 -47.12
CA GLU A 463 36.09 29.28 -46.51
C GLU A 463 34.93 28.91 -47.45
N LEU A 464 35.14 29.09 -48.77
CA LEU A 464 34.18 28.66 -49.80
C LEU A 464 34.10 27.13 -49.85
N GLU A 465 35.22 26.44 -49.76
CA GLU A 465 35.26 24.97 -49.68
C GLU A 465 34.56 24.45 -48.40
N ALA A 466 34.78 25.12 -47.26
CA ALA A 466 34.09 24.80 -46.04
C ALA A 466 32.56 25.01 -46.18
N LEU A 467 32.09 26.09 -46.84
CA LEU A 467 30.69 26.34 -47.10
C LEU A 467 30.06 25.29 -48.03
N ILE A 468 30.79 24.82 -49.04
CA ILE A 468 30.34 23.73 -49.92
C ILE A 468 30.20 22.41 -49.12
N ASN A 469 31.18 22.07 -48.29
CA ASN A 469 31.13 20.88 -47.43
C ASN A 469 29.94 20.97 -46.41
N GLU A 470 29.72 22.12 -45.81
CA GLU A 470 28.54 22.36 -44.95
C GLU A 470 27.23 22.17 -45.71
N HIS A 471 27.18 22.63 -47.01
CA HIS A 471 26.00 22.47 -47.84
C HIS A 471 25.76 20.99 -48.19
N GLU A 472 26.79 20.21 -48.47
CA GLU A 472 26.68 18.77 -48.70
C GLU A 472 26.16 18.02 -47.46
N GLU A 473 26.67 18.40 -46.26
CA GLU A 473 26.10 17.88 -44.98
C GLU A 473 24.65 18.26 -44.84
N THR A 474 24.26 19.51 -45.08
CA THR A 474 22.88 19.98 -45.04
C THR A 474 21.99 19.16 -45.99
N MET A 475 22.43 18.93 -47.19
CA MET A 475 21.69 18.11 -48.16
C MET A 475 21.57 16.66 -47.73
N ALA A 476 22.62 16.05 -47.17
CA ALA A 476 22.56 14.72 -46.61
C ALA A 476 21.56 14.59 -45.44
N ASN A 477 21.53 15.62 -44.56
CA ASN A 477 20.53 15.69 -43.48
C ASN A 477 19.12 15.82 -44.03
N ILE A 478 18.86 16.66 -45.02
CA ILE A 478 17.55 16.81 -45.67
C ILE A 478 17.06 15.50 -46.22
N TYR A 479 17.88 14.78 -47.06
CA TYR A 479 17.50 13.47 -47.60
C TYR A 479 17.22 12.47 -46.50
N ARG A 480 18.01 12.47 -45.42
CA ARG A 480 17.81 11.57 -44.29
C ARG A 480 16.51 11.88 -43.55
N TYR A 481 16.18 13.17 -43.33
CA TYR A 481 14.96 13.54 -42.62
C TYR A 481 13.70 13.32 -43.47
N GLU A 482 13.78 13.52 -44.78
CA GLU A 482 12.74 13.17 -45.74
C GLU A 482 12.47 11.67 -45.72
N ASP A 483 13.50 10.81 -45.82
CA ASP A 483 13.35 9.36 -45.75
C ASP A 483 12.70 8.92 -44.43
N ILE A 484 13.10 9.52 -43.30
CA ILE A 484 12.50 9.23 -41.99
C ILE A 484 11.02 9.62 -41.94
N LEU A 485 10.65 10.75 -42.53
CA LEU A 485 9.25 11.25 -42.52
C LEU A 485 8.35 10.49 -43.50
N ASP A 486 8.88 10.12 -44.67
CA ASP A 486 8.11 9.46 -45.74
C ASP A 486 7.92 7.97 -45.50
N ARG A 487 8.86 7.33 -44.77
CA ARG A 487 8.86 5.88 -44.58
C ARG A 487 8.73 5.51 -43.10
N ARG A 488 7.58 4.88 -42.77
CA ARG A 488 7.33 4.42 -41.39
C ARG A 488 8.42 3.50 -40.87
N ASP A 489 9.00 2.62 -41.73
CA ASP A 489 10.06 1.70 -41.32
C ASP A 489 11.35 2.42 -40.97
N SER A 490 11.71 3.47 -41.72
CA SER A 490 12.90 4.28 -41.43
C SER A 490 12.74 5.00 -40.08
N MET A 491 11.58 5.59 -39.82
CA MET A 491 11.26 6.19 -38.53
C MET A 491 11.28 5.18 -37.38
N ALA A 492 10.65 4.01 -37.57
CA ALA A 492 10.68 2.93 -36.58
C ALA A 492 12.10 2.48 -36.25
N GLN A 493 12.97 2.37 -37.27
CA GLN A 493 14.37 1.99 -37.07
C GLN A 493 15.15 3.03 -36.24
N VAL A 494 14.89 4.31 -36.46
CA VAL A 494 15.51 5.39 -35.66
C VAL A 494 15.05 5.32 -34.20
N ILE A 495 13.75 5.15 -33.95
CA ILE A 495 13.21 5.01 -32.59
C ILE A 495 13.78 3.77 -31.91
N MET A 496 13.84 2.63 -32.61
CA MET A 496 14.41 1.38 -32.07
C MET A 496 15.89 1.54 -31.72
N ASN A 497 16.67 2.24 -32.55
CA ASN A 497 18.09 2.49 -32.26
C ASN A 497 18.29 3.39 -31.02
N GLU A 498 17.45 4.40 -30.83
CA GLU A 498 17.45 5.23 -29.61
C GLU A 498 17.11 4.36 -28.38
N LEU A 499 16.10 3.51 -28.47
CA LEU A 499 15.73 2.58 -27.40
C LEU A 499 16.84 1.58 -27.06
N ASP A 500 17.55 1.05 -28.06
CA ASP A 500 18.71 0.17 -27.84
C ASP A 500 19.85 0.89 -27.11
N GLY A 501 20.05 2.17 -27.41
CA GLY A 501 20.98 3.04 -26.66
C GLY A 501 20.62 3.10 -25.18
N PHE A 502 19.36 3.41 -24.85
CA PHE A 502 18.88 3.44 -23.46
C PHE A 502 18.94 2.06 -22.79
N LYS A 503 18.57 1.00 -23.49
CA LYS A 503 18.71 -0.36 -22.97
C LYS A 503 20.15 -0.69 -22.60
N LYS A 504 21.10 -0.38 -23.47
CA LYS A 504 22.52 -0.65 -23.24
C LYS A 504 23.08 0.10 -22.03
N GLU A 505 22.66 1.35 -21.83
CA GLU A 505 23.21 2.22 -20.81
C GLU A 505 22.53 2.07 -19.44
N TYR A 506 21.20 1.86 -19.41
CA TYR A 506 20.40 1.95 -18.19
C TYR A 506 19.74 0.66 -17.75
N SER A 507 19.77 -0.44 -18.54
CA SER A 507 19.15 -1.68 -18.10
C SER A 507 20.01 -2.40 -17.06
N HIS A 508 19.32 -3.09 -16.18
CA HIS A 508 19.91 -3.92 -15.13
C HIS A 508 19.24 -5.30 -15.11
N PRO A 509 19.89 -6.32 -14.55
CA PRO A 509 19.30 -7.65 -14.42
C PRO A 509 17.99 -7.60 -13.64
N ARG A 510 17.06 -8.47 -14.02
CA ARG A 510 15.80 -8.66 -13.28
C ARG A 510 16.07 -9.04 -11.84
N LYS A 511 15.34 -8.40 -10.91
CA LYS A 511 15.39 -8.67 -9.48
C LYS A 511 14.31 -9.67 -9.05
N THR A 512 13.08 -9.51 -9.55
CA THR A 512 11.93 -10.32 -9.14
C THR A 512 11.91 -11.66 -9.89
N VAL A 513 11.82 -12.77 -9.14
CA VAL A 513 11.63 -14.11 -9.70
C VAL A 513 10.15 -14.31 -10.01
N ILE A 514 9.84 -14.99 -11.13
CA ILE A 514 8.46 -15.27 -11.54
C ILE A 514 8.30 -16.77 -11.74
N GLU A 515 7.44 -17.37 -10.96
CA GLU A 515 7.16 -18.82 -11.00
C GLU A 515 5.71 -19.12 -10.58
N ASN A 516 5.29 -20.37 -10.75
CA ASN A 516 4.08 -20.88 -10.13
C ASN A 516 4.47 -21.53 -8.81
N GLY A 517 4.34 -20.79 -7.72
CA GLY A 517 4.63 -21.29 -6.39
C GLY A 517 3.53 -22.22 -5.87
N GLN A 518 3.90 -23.22 -5.10
CA GLN A 518 2.93 -23.99 -4.34
C GLN A 518 2.34 -23.13 -3.22
N GLU A 519 1.06 -23.31 -2.93
CA GLU A 519 0.45 -22.66 -1.77
C GLU A 519 1.18 -23.09 -0.49
N ALA A 520 1.54 -22.13 0.37
CA ALA A 520 2.22 -22.42 1.61
C ALA A 520 1.34 -23.35 2.50
N VAL A 521 1.78 -24.57 2.75
CA VAL A 521 1.07 -25.53 3.61
C VAL A 521 1.73 -25.48 4.98
N TYR A 522 1.13 -24.74 5.89
CA TYR A 522 1.53 -24.76 7.30
C TYR A 522 0.82 -25.89 8.03
N LYS A 523 1.62 -26.82 8.57
CA LYS A 523 1.11 -27.86 9.46
C LYS A 523 1.25 -27.36 10.89
N GLU A 524 0.12 -27.02 11.53
CA GLU A 524 0.13 -26.72 12.96
C GLU A 524 0.68 -27.97 13.67
N LYS A 525 1.70 -27.80 14.53
CA LYS A 525 2.10 -28.87 15.46
C LYS A 525 0.89 -29.15 16.32
N GLU A 526 0.30 -30.34 16.18
CA GLU A 526 -0.71 -30.80 17.10
C GLU A 526 -0.06 -30.81 18.48
N LEU A 527 -0.57 -29.99 19.39
CA LEU A 527 -0.15 -30.01 20.78
C LEU A 527 -0.52 -31.38 21.35
N GLU A 528 0.47 -32.09 21.83
CA GLU A 528 0.24 -33.36 22.49
C GLU A 528 -0.79 -33.15 23.62
N GLU A 529 -1.93 -33.85 23.50
CA GLU A 529 -3.01 -33.71 24.45
C GLU A 529 -2.63 -34.47 25.74
N MET A 530 -2.45 -33.71 26.83
CA MET A 530 -2.12 -34.27 28.15
C MET A 530 -3.13 -33.84 29.20
N ASP A 531 -3.28 -34.68 30.22
CA ASP A 531 -4.02 -34.32 31.41
C ASP A 531 -3.16 -33.42 32.32
N VAL A 532 -3.74 -32.32 32.76
CA VAL A 532 -3.13 -31.39 33.71
C VAL A 532 -4.09 -31.11 34.86
N ILE A 533 -3.56 -30.74 36.00
CA ILE A 533 -4.36 -30.30 37.16
C ILE A 533 -4.44 -28.79 37.14
N PHE A 534 -5.67 -28.29 37.07
CA PHE A 534 -5.97 -26.86 37.29
C PHE A 534 -5.95 -26.57 38.79
N LEU A 535 -5.22 -25.55 39.19
CA LEU A 535 -5.13 -25.03 40.56
C LEU A 535 -5.46 -23.57 40.57
N MET A 536 -6.37 -23.14 41.45
CA MET A 536 -6.64 -21.70 41.69
C MET A 536 -6.82 -21.47 43.18
N ASP A 537 -6.04 -20.53 43.70
CA ASP A 537 -6.11 -20.13 45.12
C ASP A 537 -7.33 -19.25 45.41
N ARG A 538 -7.51 -18.90 46.69
CA ARG A 538 -8.61 -18.02 47.17
C ARG A 538 -8.49 -16.58 46.73
N PHE A 539 -7.30 -16.18 46.22
CA PHE A 539 -7.04 -14.83 45.70
C PHE A 539 -7.23 -14.73 44.19
N GLY A 540 -7.57 -15.83 43.51
CA GLY A 540 -7.82 -15.88 42.08
C GLY A 540 -6.57 -16.08 41.22
N TYR A 541 -5.42 -16.47 41.79
CA TYR A 541 -4.25 -16.89 41.01
C TYR A 541 -4.41 -18.31 40.51
N ALA A 542 -4.39 -18.46 39.20
CA ALA A 542 -4.62 -19.72 38.49
C ALA A 542 -3.36 -20.19 37.78
N LYS A 543 -3.15 -21.52 37.77
CA LYS A 543 -2.08 -22.22 37.07
C LYS A 543 -2.48 -23.64 36.75
N THR A 544 -1.69 -24.31 35.93
CA THR A 544 -1.78 -25.75 35.70
C THR A 544 -0.46 -26.42 36.02
N VAL A 545 -0.53 -27.63 36.54
CA VAL A 545 0.63 -28.48 36.82
C VAL A 545 0.40 -29.86 36.23
N ASP A 546 1.45 -30.64 36.02
CA ASP A 546 1.29 -32.04 35.65
C ASP A 546 0.74 -32.89 36.80
N VAL A 547 0.06 -33.96 36.44
CA VAL A 547 -0.60 -34.84 37.43
C VAL A 547 0.40 -35.38 38.46
N SER A 548 1.62 -35.72 38.04
CA SER A 548 2.65 -36.28 38.96
C SER A 548 3.19 -35.24 39.91
N THR A 549 3.23 -33.97 39.51
CA THR A 549 3.62 -32.86 40.38
C THR A 549 2.54 -32.55 41.41
N TYR A 550 1.26 -32.63 41.04
CA TYR A 550 0.16 -32.50 41.98
C TYR A 550 0.18 -33.62 43.02
N GLU A 551 0.26 -34.88 42.60
CA GLU A 551 0.25 -36.05 43.49
C GLU A 551 1.38 -35.96 44.54
N ARG A 552 2.57 -35.48 44.16
CA ARG A 552 3.70 -35.27 45.08
C ARG A 552 3.49 -34.16 46.08
N ASN A 553 2.59 -33.21 45.82
CA ASN A 553 2.35 -32.02 46.66
C ASN A 553 0.87 -31.91 47.07
N LYS A 554 0.13 -33.02 47.07
CA LYS A 554 -1.32 -33.06 47.21
C LYS A 554 -1.85 -32.32 48.45
N GLU A 555 -1.29 -32.62 49.62
CA GLU A 555 -1.71 -31.99 50.88
C GLU A 555 -1.57 -30.47 50.86
N ALA A 556 -0.44 -30.00 50.35
CA ALA A 556 -0.21 -28.55 50.22
C ALA A 556 -1.13 -27.90 49.15
N ALA A 557 -1.32 -28.60 48.03
CA ALA A 557 -2.21 -28.13 46.97
C ALA A 557 -3.66 -28.00 47.47
N ASP A 558 -4.15 -29.02 48.19
CA ASP A 558 -5.52 -29.05 48.74
C ASP A 558 -5.73 -27.97 49.81
N ALA A 559 -4.69 -27.63 50.57
CA ALA A 559 -4.75 -26.58 51.59
C ALA A 559 -4.71 -25.16 51.01
N GLU A 560 -3.94 -24.94 49.95
CA GLU A 560 -3.67 -23.61 49.37
C GLU A 560 -4.70 -23.18 48.32
N ASN A 561 -5.31 -24.11 47.60
CA ASN A 561 -6.18 -23.85 46.46
C ASN A 561 -7.65 -24.05 46.76
N LYS A 562 -8.50 -23.18 46.27
CA LYS A 562 -9.97 -23.26 46.38
C LYS A 562 -10.58 -24.15 45.31
N TYR A 563 -9.99 -24.18 44.12
CA TYR A 563 -10.45 -24.96 42.99
C TYR A 563 -9.34 -25.85 42.49
N ILE A 564 -9.59 -27.17 42.44
CA ILE A 564 -8.65 -28.22 42.02
C ILE A 564 -9.44 -29.24 41.21
N PHE A 565 -9.08 -29.42 39.96
CA PHE A 565 -9.64 -30.48 39.11
C PHE A 565 -8.75 -30.82 37.91
N THR A 566 -8.93 -32.01 37.35
CA THR A 566 -8.22 -32.43 36.15
C THR A 566 -8.88 -31.84 34.91
N CYS A 567 -8.07 -31.41 33.96
CA CYS A 567 -8.53 -31.00 32.66
C CYS A 567 -7.48 -31.28 31.57
N LYS A 568 -7.87 -31.21 30.30
CA LYS A 568 -6.92 -31.30 29.19
C LYS A 568 -6.19 -30.00 29.00
N ASN A 569 -4.88 -30.01 28.71
CA ASN A 569 -4.08 -28.85 28.40
C ASN A 569 -4.64 -28.04 27.19
N THR A 570 -5.26 -28.75 26.21
CA THR A 570 -5.91 -28.17 25.02
C THR A 570 -7.36 -27.75 25.26
N GLY A 571 -7.88 -28.06 26.47
CA GLY A 571 -9.27 -27.83 26.84
C GLY A 571 -9.64 -26.36 27.15
N ARG A 572 -10.88 -26.20 27.59
CA ARG A 572 -11.42 -24.89 28.05
C ARG A 572 -11.99 -25.05 29.46
N LEU A 573 -11.91 -24.01 30.24
CA LEU A 573 -12.57 -23.87 31.53
C LEU A 573 -13.79 -22.96 31.37
N CYS A 574 -14.82 -23.25 32.14
CA CYS A 574 -16.05 -22.50 32.26
C CYS A 574 -16.16 -21.92 33.67
N LEU A 575 -16.19 -20.60 33.78
CA LEU A 575 -16.24 -19.83 35.02
C LEU A 575 -17.59 -19.14 35.12
N PHE A 576 -18.42 -19.50 36.08
CA PHE A 576 -19.74 -18.96 36.33
C PHE A 576 -19.67 -17.91 37.44
N THR A 577 -20.39 -16.78 37.29
CA THR A 577 -20.31 -15.64 38.18
C THR A 577 -21.63 -15.27 38.81
N THR A 578 -21.56 -14.49 39.88
CA THR A 578 -22.76 -13.93 40.59
C THR A 578 -23.64 -13.07 39.69
N THR A 579 -23.10 -12.50 38.61
CA THR A 579 -23.85 -11.70 37.63
C THR A 579 -24.61 -12.56 36.61
N GLY A 580 -24.56 -13.88 36.73
CA GLY A 580 -25.21 -14.80 35.80
C GLY A 580 -24.49 -14.93 34.45
N GLN A 581 -23.23 -14.53 34.36
CA GLN A 581 -22.37 -14.70 33.19
C GLN A 581 -21.54 -16.00 33.30
N MET A 582 -21.14 -16.53 32.16
CA MET A 582 -20.12 -17.56 32.06
C MET A 582 -18.97 -17.03 31.19
N HIS A 583 -17.76 -17.11 31.70
CA HIS A 583 -16.55 -16.78 30.98
C HIS A 583 -15.80 -18.07 30.61
N THR A 584 -15.30 -18.15 29.37
CA THR A 584 -14.48 -19.29 28.92
C THR A 584 -13.01 -18.91 28.88
N ILE A 585 -12.15 -19.82 29.35
CA ILE A 585 -10.70 -19.67 29.43
C ILE A 585 -10.08 -20.88 28.73
N LYS A 586 -9.12 -20.65 27.85
CA LYS A 586 -8.33 -21.75 27.30
C LYS A 586 -7.30 -22.20 28.33
N VAL A 587 -7.18 -23.48 28.58
CA VAL A 587 -6.18 -24.00 29.50
C VAL A 587 -4.75 -23.64 29.09
N LEU A 588 -4.49 -23.53 27.77
CA LEU A 588 -3.22 -23.08 27.19
C LEU A 588 -2.83 -21.66 27.57
N ASP A 589 -3.81 -20.80 27.88
CA ASP A 589 -3.55 -19.40 28.27
C ASP A 589 -3.06 -19.31 29.74
N LEU A 590 -3.18 -20.40 30.49
CA LEU A 590 -2.72 -20.48 31.88
C LEU A 590 -1.23 -20.89 31.95
N PRO A 591 -0.48 -20.38 32.93
CA PRO A 591 0.88 -20.84 33.17
C PRO A 591 0.89 -22.34 33.47
N TYR A 592 1.72 -23.09 32.77
CA TYR A 592 2.06 -24.47 33.07
C TYR A 592 3.47 -24.49 33.67
N GLY A 593 3.60 -24.99 34.89
CA GLY A 593 4.91 -24.88 35.55
C GLY A 593 5.05 -25.70 36.82
N LYS A 594 6.00 -25.25 37.66
CA LYS A 594 6.30 -25.93 38.95
C LYS A 594 5.24 -25.59 39.98
N PHE A 595 5.05 -26.48 40.95
CA PHE A 595 4.07 -26.30 42.03
C PHE A 595 4.26 -24.98 42.79
N ARG A 596 5.49 -24.52 43.01
CA ARG A 596 5.82 -23.29 43.74
C ARG A 596 5.64 -21.99 42.94
N ASP A 597 5.36 -22.07 41.64
CA ASP A 597 5.12 -20.88 40.81
C ASP A 597 3.79 -20.25 41.23
N LYS A 598 3.71 -18.92 41.28
CA LYS A 598 2.58 -18.16 41.80
C LYS A 598 1.32 -18.25 40.93
N GLY A 599 1.45 -18.59 39.67
CA GLY A 599 0.32 -18.54 38.71
C GLY A 599 0.05 -17.12 38.22
N THR A 600 -1.08 -16.95 37.49
CA THR A 600 -1.52 -15.66 36.96
C THR A 600 -2.94 -15.34 37.48
N PRO A 601 -3.27 -14.07 37.75
CA PRO A 601 -4.64 -13.68 38.08
C PRO A 601 -5.61 -14.10 36.98
N ILE A 602 -6.73 -14.68 37.35
CA ILE A 602 -7.74 -15.19 36.41
C ILE A 602 -8.34 -14.07 35.53
N ASP A 603 -8.34 -12.84 36.01
CA ASP A 603 -8.76 -11.63 35.31
C ASP A 603 -7.90 -11.37 34.07
N ASN A 604 -6.60 -11.72 34.12
CA ASN A 604 -5.66 -11.46 33.01
C ASN A 604 -5.87 -12.41 31.82
N VAL A 605 -6.49 -13.56 32.03
CA VAL A 605 -6.70 -14.61 31.01
C VAL A 605 -8.16 -14.78 30.63
N SER A 606 -9.05 -13.98 31.20
CA SER A 606 -10.50 -14.02 30.95
C SER A 606 -11.11 -12.62 30.86
N ASN A 607 -12.39 -12.55 30.55
CA ASN A 607 -13.18 -11.32 30.65
C ASN A 607 -13.82 -11.12 32.05
N PHE A 608 -13.49 -11.99 33.00
CA PHE A 608 -13.92 -11.88 34.40
C PHE A 608 -13.26 -10.66 35.06
N SER A 609 -13.98 -9.99 35.97
CA SER A 609 -13.44 -8.88 36.75
C SER A 609 -13.88 -8.97 38.22
N GLN A 610 -12.93 -9.20 39.11
CA GLN A 610 -13.17 -9.23 40.57
C GLN A 610 -13.82 -7.95 41.14
N LYS A 611 -13.75 -6.85 40.39
CA LYS A 611 -14.38 -5.57 40.84
C LYS A 611 -15.89 -5.57 40.69
N THR A 612 -16.46 -6.37 39.79
CA THR A 612 -17.86 -6.30 39.39
C THR A 612 -18.62 -7.60 39.65
N GLU A 613 -17.92 -8.73 39.83
CA GLU A 613 -18.54 -10.05 39.96
C GLU A 613 -17.64 -11.00 40.78
N GLU A 614 -18.25 -12.04 41.31
CA GLU A 614 -17.60 -13.10 42.08
C GLU A 614 -17.75 -14.45 41.37
N ILE A 615 -16.77 -15.33 41.56
CA ILE A 615 -16.80 -16.68 40.99
C ILE A 615 -17.68 -17.56 41.88
N VAL A 616 -18.74 -18.09 41.28
CA VAL A 616 -19.64 -19.04 41.94
C VAL A 616 -19.24 -20.52 41.69
N TYR A 617 -18.83 -20.81 40.43
CA TYR A 617 -18.45 -22.15 40.04
C TYR A 617 -17.44 -22.12 38.89
N ILE A 618 -16.50 -23.04 38.90
CA ILE A 618 -15.53 -23.23 37.80
C ILE A 618 -15.35 -24.72 37.55
N THR A 619 -15.34 -25.10 36.28
CA THR A 619 -15.14 -26.51 35.85
C THR A 619 -14.55 -26.57 34.45
N SER A 620 -14.12 -27.72 34.00
CA SER A 620 -13.72 -27.94 32.61
C SER A 620 -14.94 -28.02 31.69
N GLN A 621 -14.82 -27.55 30.46
CA GLN A 621 -15.89 -27.69 29.45
C GLN A 621 -16.24 -29.15 29.20
N LYS A 622 -15.25 -30.02 29.25
CA LYS A 622 -15.45 -31.47 29.06
C LYS A 622 -16.36 -32.08 30.14
N GLU A 623 -16.09 -31.77 31.42
CA GLU A 623 -16.94 -32.20 32.55
C GLU A 623 -18.33 -31.58 32.47
N LEU A 624 -18.40 -30.30 32.11
CA LEU A 624 -19.66 -29.58 31.97
C LEU A 624 -20.56 -30.23 30.92
N ASN A 625 -20.03 -30.63 29.79
CA ASN A 625 -20.78 -31.25 28.68
C ASN A 625 -21.36 -32.66 29.06
N LEU A 626 -20.88 -33.27 30.16
CA LEU A 626 -21.30 -34.58 30.59
C LEU A 626 -22.36 -34.52 31.69
N CYS A 627 -22.73 -33.35 32.19
CA CYS A 627 -23.64 -33.19 33.31
C CYS A 627 -24.69 -32.11 33.09
N GLN A 628 -25.75 -32.18 33.91
CA GLN A 628 -26.67 -31.06 34.06
C GLN A 628 -26.19 -30.13 35.20
N VAL A 629 -26.56 -28.88 35.17
CA VAL A 629 -26.13 -27.85 36.14
C VAL A 629 -27.35 -27.20 36.78
N ILE A 630 -27.39 -27.18 38.13
CA ILE A 630 -28.43 -26.45 38.87
C ILE A 630 -27.94 -25.01 39.11
N PHE A 631 -28.80 -24.06 38.81
CA PHE A 631 -28.63 -22.64 39.16
C PHE A 631 -29.59 -22.30 40.29
N ALA A 632 -29.11 -21.58 41.29
CA ALA A 632 -29.92 -20.97 42.33
C ALA A 632 -29.56 -19.50 42.53
N THR A 633 -30.58 -18.64 42.63
CA THR A 633 -30.40 -17.20 42.80
C THR A 633 -30.82 -16.69 44.15
N ALA A 634 -30.39 -15.49 44.52
CA ALA A 634 -30.74 -14.83 45.78
C ALA A 634 -32.25 -14.60 45.91
N GLN A 635 -32.98 -14.38 44.82
CA GLN A 635 -34.45 -14.28 44.81
C GLN A 635 -35.14 -15.65 44.71
N SER A 636 -34.38 -16.70 45.00
CA SER A 636 -34.89 -18.09 45.05
C SER A 636 -35.35 -18.64 43.69
N MET A 637 -34.79 -18.18 42.58
CA MET A 637 -35.07 -18.72 41.27
C MET A 637 -34.14 -19.94 41.01
N LEU A 638 -34.71 -21.05 40.57
CA LEU A 638 -34.02 -22.30 40.35
C LEU A 638 -34.28 -22.82 38.94
N LYS A 639 -33.27 -23.43 38.36
CA LYS A 639 -33.37 -24.18 37.09
C LYS A 639 -32.29 -25.24 37.00
N VAL A 640 -32.54 -26.28 36.23
CA VAL A 640 -31.55 -27.21 35.73
C VAL A 640 -31.28 -26.88 34.28
N VAL A 641 -30.04 -26.88 33.87
CA VAL A 641 -29.61 -26.61 32.48
C VAL A 641 -28.71 -27.71 32.02
N ASP A 642 -28.89 -28.21 30.80
CA ASP A 642 -27.95 -29.15 30.16
C ASP A 642 -26.58 -28.47 29.98
N GLY A 643 -25.51 -29.08 30.45
CA GLY A 643 -24.16 -28.53 30.38
C GLY A 643 -23.68 -28.35 28.96
N GLY A 644 -24.19 -29.13 27.99
CA GLY A 644 -23.87 -28.94 26.55
C GLY A 644 -24.33 -27.58 25.97
N GLU A 645 -25.32 -26.93 26.59
CA GLU A 645 -25.71 -25.58 26.17
C GLU A 645 -24.61 -24.53 26.38
N PHE A 646 -23.60 -24.83 27.17
CA PHE A 646 -22.47 -23.96 27.46
C PHE A 646 -21.25 -24.24 26.56
N ASP A 647 -21.33 -25.17 25.63
CA ASP A 647 -20.30 -25.36 24.62
C ASP A 647 -20.39 -24.27 23.52
N VAL A 648 -19.71 -23.20 23.76
CA VAL A 648 -19.77 -21.98 22.93
C VAL A 648 -18.38 -21.48 22.58
N THR A 649 -18.27 -20.80 21.45
CA THR A 649 -16.99 -20.22 20.99
C THR A 649 -16.70 -18.84 21.57
N LYS A 650 -17.73 -18.15 22.08
CA LYS A 650 -17.61 -16.82 22.67
C LYS A 650 -16.92 -16.87 24.03
N ARG A 651 -16.06 -15.88 24.30
CA ARG A 651 -15.35 -15.76 25.58
C ARG A 651 -16.27 -15.46 26.77
N THR A 652 -17.45 -14.86 26.55
CA THR A 652 -18.44 -14.52 27.58
C THR A 652 -19.82 -14.75 27.03
N VAL A 653 -20.68 -15.40 27.78
CA VAL A 653 -22.08 -15.64 27.47
C VAL A 653 -22.93 -15.51 28.74
N ALA A 654 -24.20 -15.13 28.60
CA ALA A 654 -25.18 -15.18 29.70
C ALA A 654 -25.47 -16.66 30.02
N ALA A 655 -25.17 -17.08 31.23
CA ALA A 655 -25.48 -18.41 31.75
C ALA A 655 -26.88 -18.52 32.31
N THR A 656 -27.43 -17.41 32.85
CA THR A 656 -28.80 -17.31 33.27
C THR A 656 -29.31 -15.88 33.10
N LYS A 657 -30.60 -15.74 32.86
CA LYS A 657 -31.28 -14.43 32.96
C LYS A 657 -31.65 -14.17 34.42
N LEU A 658 -31.23 -13.03 34.94
CA LEU A 658 -31.56 -12.58 36.29
C LEU A 658 -32.69 -11.55 36.24
N ALA A 659 -33.52 -11.53 37.29
CA ALA A 659 -34.46 -10.45 37.56
C ALA A 659 -33.70 -9.20 38.09
N GLU A 660 -34.33 -8.06 38.13
CA GLU A 660 -33.73 -6.83 38.66
C GLU A 660 -33.32 -6.99 40.13
N GLY A 661 -32.07 -6.68 40.42
CA GLY A 661 -31.54 -6.83 41.80
C GLY A 661 -31.27 -8.27 42.25
N ASP A 662 -31.37 -9.27 41.36
CA ASP A 662 -31.05 -10.68 41.67
C ASP A 662 -29.58 -11.01 41.38
N SER A 663 -29.07 -12.04 42.01
CA SER A 663 -27.71 -12.57 41.79
C SER A 663 -27.67 -14.08 41.91
N VAL A 664 -26.72 -14.72 41.22
CA VAL A 664 -26.50 -16.17 41.34
C VAL A 664 -25.82 -16.44 42.69
N VAL A 665 -26.37 -17.31 43.49
CA VAL A 665 -25.82 -17.76 44.79
C VAL A 665 -25.10 -19.07 44.65
N SER A 666 -25.60 -19.99 43.83
CA SER A 666 -25.01 -21.34 43.62
C SER A 666 -25.19 -21.79 42.21
N VAL A 667 -24.11 -22.38 41.68
CA VAL A 667 -24.09 -23.21 40.45
C VAL A 667 -23.40 -24.53 40.81
N THR A 668 -24.04 -25.65 40.52
CA THR A 668 -23.54 -26.98 40.93
C THR A 668 -23.84 -28.02 39.86
N ALA A 669 -22.87 -28.80 39.50
CA ALA A 669 -23.06 -29.95 38.60
C ALA A 669 -23.96 -31.00 39.32
N LEU A 670 -24.96 -31.47 38.60
CA LEU A 670 -25.87 -32.49 39.09
C LEU A 670 -25.26 -33.86 38.87
N THR A 671 -24.97 -34.58 39.94
CA THR A 671 -24.42 -35.94 39.90
C THR A 671 -25.36 -36.91 40.61
N ASP A 672 -25.35 -36.94 41.94
CA ASP A 672 -26.10 -37.87 42.80
C ASP A 672 -26.90 -37.15 43.89
N GLN A 673 -27.04 -35.82 43.77
CA GLN A 673 -27.86 -35.03 44.71
C GLN A 673 -29.34 -35.39 44.59
N ARG A 674 -29.99 -35.66 45.74
CA ARG A 674 -31.40 -36.00 45.79
C ARG A 674 -32.27 -34.85 46.24
N ASN A 675 -31.80 -34.08 47.20
CA ASN A 675 -32.57 -32.91 47.66
C ASN A 675 -31.67 -31.68 47.67
N ILE A 676 -32.30 -30.52 47.46
CA ILE A 676 -31.75 -29.18 47.64
C ILE A 676 -32.27 -28.59 48.94
N VAL A 677 -31.43 -27.88 49.65
CA VAL A 677 -31.79 -27.13 50.86
C VAL A 677 -31.46 -25.68 50.64
N LEU A 678 -32.48 -24.81 50.66
CA LEU A 678 -32.33 -23.37 50.58
C LEU A 678 -32.33 -22.79 51.96
N GLN A 679 -31.34 -21.98 52.31
CA GLN A 679 -31.25 -21.22 53.55
C GLN A 679 -31.39 -19.73 53.24
N THR A 680 -32.26 -19.02 53.92
CA THR A 680 -32.40 -17.58 53.75
C THR A 680 -31.66 -16.79 54.84
N LYS A 681 -31.34 -15.51 54.54
CA LYS A 681 -30.73 -14.57 55.51
C LYS A 681 -31.56 -14.44 56.80
N ALA A 682 -32.87 -14.56 56.73
CA ALA A 682 -33.77 -14.54 57.91
C ALA A 682 -33.77 -15.87 58.69
N GLY A 683 -33.02 -16.88 58.23
CA GLY A 683 -32.86 -18.17 58.90
C GLY A 683 -33.97 -19.18 58.63
N PHE A 684 -34.68 -19.05 57.52
CA PHE A 684 -35.63 -20.08 57.06
C PHE A 684 -34.90 -21.13 56.22
N PHE A 685 -35.22 -22.40 56.39
CA PHE A 685 -34.71 -23.53 55.64
C PHE A 685 -35.88 -24.25 54.94
N LEU A 686 -35.68 -24.56 53.67
CA LEU A 686 -36.59 -25.39 52.90
C LEU A 686 -35.80 -26.49 52.18
N ARG A 687 -36.11 -27.73 52.51
CA ARG A 687 -35.58 -28.91 51.86
C ARG A 687 -36.64 -29.53 50.95
N PHE A 688 -36.34 -29.80 49.69
CA PHE A 688 -37.22 -30.46 48.71
C PHE A 688 -36.43 -31.25 47.69
N ALA A 689 -37.13 -32.12 46.93
CA ALA A 689 -36.47 -32.97 45.94
C ALA A 689 -35.93 -32.17 44.74
N VAL A 690 -34.73 -32.54 44.27
CA VAL A 690 -34.12 -31.88 43.07
C VAL A 690 -34.99 -32.11 41.84
N ASP A 691 -35.69 -33.24 41.74
CA ASP A 691 -36.56 -33.58 40.60
C ASP A 691 -37.75 -32.61 40.43
N GLU A 692 -38.07 -31.81 41.47
CA GLU A 692 -39.07 -30.74 41.34
C GLU A 692 -38.58 -29.50 40.58
N ILE A 693 -37.26 -29.44 40.23
CA ILE A 693 -36.67 -28.32 39.51
C ILE A 693 -36.69 -28.65 38.02
N PRO A 694 -37.46 -27.93 37.21
CA PRO A 694 -37.51 -28.24 35.77
C PRO A 694 -36.24 -27.87 35.03
N GLU A 695 -35.94 -28.68 34.04
CA GLU A 695 -34.91 -28.31 33.04
C GLU A 695 -35.38 -27.11 32.21
N LYS A 696 -34.50 -26.17 32.01
CA LYS A 696 -34.73 -24.91 31.24
C LYS A 696 -33.48 -24.56 30.46
N LYS A 697 -33.66 -23.80 29.38
CA LYS A 697 -32.53 -23.27 28.61
C LYS A 697 -31.74 -22.23 29.42
N LYS A 698 -30.45 -22.06 29.10
CA LYS A 698 -29.57 -21.10 29.77
C LYS A 698 -30.13 -19.68 29.82
N GLY A 699 -30.83 -19.22 28.79
CA GLY A 699 -31.45 -17.88 28.75
C GLY A 699 -32.72 -17.71 29.58
N ALA A 700 -33.20 -18.74 30.29
CA ALA A 700 -34.42 -18.66 31.14
C ALA A 700 -34.10 -18.19 32.58
N ILE A 701 -35.03 -17.50 33.22
CA ILE A 701 -34.91 -17.09 34.62
C ILE A 701 -35.02 -18.29 35.59
N GLY A 702 -35.80 -19.29 35.23
CA GLY A 702 -36.06 -20.43 36.09
C GLY A 702 -37.44 -20.41 36.75
N VAL A 703 -37.62 -21.18 37.83
CA VAL A 703 -38.84 -21.28 38.64
C VAL A 703 -38.54 -20.96 40.09
N ARG A 704 -39.51 -20.46 40.82
CA ARG A 704 -39.34 -20.11 42.23
C ARG A 704 -39.14 -21.40 43.07
N GLY A 705 -38.07 -21.43 43.84
CA GLY A 705 -37.73 -22.53 44.73
C GLY A 705 -38.41 -22.43 46.07
N MET A 706 -38.39 -21.24 46.67
CA MET A 706 -38.96 -20.96 48.01
C MET A 706 -39.73 -19.64 48.01
N LYS A 707 -40.84 -19.53 48.76
CA LYS A 707 -41.52 -18.27 49.01
C LYS A 707 -40.74 -17.47 50.05
N LEU A 708 -40.13 -16.40 49.64
CA LEU A 708 -39.37 -15.48 50.50
C LEU A 708 -40.31 -14.51 51.22
N GLY A 709 -39.92 -14.06 52.40
CA GLY A 709 -40.54 -12.91 53.07
C GLY A 709 -40.10 -11.60 52.46
N ASP A 710 -40.76 -10.46 52.80
CA ASP A 710 -40.39 -9.14 52.28
C ASP A 710 -38.94 -8.81 52.66
N GLY A 711 -38.13 -8.53 51.68
CA GLY A 711 -36.70 -8.20 51.81
C GLY A 711 -35.79 -9.36 52.18
N ASP A 712 -36.27 -10.62 52.26
CA ASP A 712 -35.45 -11.80 52.51
C ASP A 712 -34.84 -12.35 51.23
N GLN A 713 -33.70 -12.96 51.35
CA GLN A 713 -32.94 -13.56 50.23
C GLN A 713 -32.36 -14.92 50.60
N VAL A 714 -32.18 -15.79 49.59
CA VAL A 714 -31.40 -17.01 49.76
C VAL A 714 -29.94 -16.62 49.94
N GLU A 715 -29.35 -17.10 51.02
CA GLU A 715 -27.97 -16.85 51.42
C GLU A 715 -27.07 -18.03 51.06
N ASN A 716 -27.52 -19.24 51.36
CA ASN A 716 -26.78 -20.48 51.10
C ASN A 716 -27.68 -21.52 50.47
N VAL A 717 -27.04 -22.36 49.64
CA VAL A 717 -27.69 -23.50 48.98
C VAL A 717 -26.85 -24.74 49.26
N TYR A 718 -27.51 -25.76 49.79
CA TYR A 718 -26.88 -27.07 50.12
C TYR A 718 -27.56 -28.19 49.36
N TYR A 719 -26.87 -29.26 49.21
CA TYR A 719 -27.37 -30.45 48.54
C TYR A 719 -27.17 -31.67 49.44
N THR A 720 -28.19 -32.51 49.57
CA THR A 720 -28.09 -33.74 50.37
C THR A 720 -28.20 -34.98 49.50
N LYS A 721 -27.45 -36.02 49.89
CA LYS A 721 -27.41 -37.34 49.26
C LYS A 721 -28.17 -38.34 50.19
N ASN A 722 -28.66 -39.45 49.64
CA ASN A 722 -29.39 -40.44 50.44
C ASN A 722 -28.56 -41.20 51.49
N ALA A 723 -27.28 -41.42 51.20
CA ALA A 723 -26.41 -42.29 52.01
C ALA A 723 -25.43 -41.54 52.93
N ILE A 724 -25.37 -40.17 52.82
CA ILE A 724 -24.38 -39.37 53.53
C ILE A 724 -25.12 -38.22 54.24
N GLU A 725 -24.94 -38.11 55.57
CA GLU A 725 -25.45 -36.97 56.32
C GLU A 725 -24.67 -35.71 55.99
N THR A 726 -25.37 -34.66 55.62
CA THR A 726 -24.79 -33.35 55.35
C THR A 726 -25.02 -32.46 56.57
N THR A 727 -23.95 -32.17 57.30
CA THR A 727 -23.99 -31.32 58.51
C THR A 727 -23.36 -29.99 58.22
N ILE A 728 -23.98 -28.89 58.74
CA ILE A 728 -23.45 -27.54 58.69
C ILE A 728 -23.38 -26.95 60.09
N GLU A 729 -22.49 -26.01 60.30
CA GLU A 729 -22.50 -25.20 61.50
C GLU A 729 -23.51 -24.04 61.32
N TYR A 730 -24.53 -23.95 62.18
CA TYR A 730 -25.51 -22.91 62.15
C TYR A 730 -25.69 -22.32 63.58
N LYS A 731 -25.35 -21.04 63.74
CA LYS A 731 -25.41 -20.30 65.05
C LYS A 731 -24.61 -21.02 66.16
N GLY A 732 -23.45 -21.55 65.89
CA GLY A 732 -22.56 -22.21 66.83
C GLY A 732 -22.96 -23.63 67.20
N LYS A 733 -23.89 -24.23 66.48
CA LYS A 733 -24.35 -25.62 66.69
C LYS A 733 -24.37 -26.41 65.38
N GLU A 734 -24.17 -27.69 65.45
CA GLU A 734 -24.28 -28.59 64.30
C GLU A 734 -25.75 -28.79 63.92
N LEU A 735 -26.05 -28.59 62.63
CA LEU A 735 -27.37 -28.86 62.06
C LEU A 735 -27.23 -29.90 60.92
N VAL A 736 -27.85 -31.08 61.11
CA VAL A 736 -27.92 -32.11 60.10
C VAL A 736 -29.07 -31.77 59.13
N LEU A 737 -28.69 -31.43 57.90
CA LEU A 737 -29.67 -31.00 56.88
C LEU A 737 -30.59 -32.09 56.42
N ASN A 738 -30.17 -33.35 56.53
CA ASN A 738 -30.98 -34.54 56.21
C ASN A 738 -32.17 -34.71 57.15
N ASN A 739 -32.12 -34.11 58.35
CA ASN A 739 -33.19 -34.17 59.33
C ASN A 739 -34.25 -33.07 59.17
N LEU A 740 -34.01 -32.10 58.30
CA LEU A 740 -34.99 -31.09 57.94
C LEU A 740 -36.19 -31.77 57.25
N LYS A 741 -37.41 -31.34 57.63
CA LYS A 741 -38.64 -31.83 57.02
C LYS A 741 -38.63 -31.66 55.50
N LEU A 742 -38.90 -32.71 54.74
CA LEU A 742 -39.08 -32.64 53.32
C LEU A 742 -40.33 -31.85 52.97
N GLY A 743 -40.18 -30.73 52.30
CA GLY A 743 -41.28 -29.89 51.86
C GLY A 743 -41.46 -30.02 50.32
N LYS A 744 -42.33 -29.17 49.78
CA LYS A 744 -42.50 -29.02 48.32
C LYS A 744 -41.84 -27.73 47.85
N ARG A 745 -41.34 -27.71 46.62
CA ARG A 745 -40.87 -26.49 45.95
C ARG A 745 -41.95 -25.42 46.04
N ASP A 746 -41.57 -24.14 46.11
CA ASP A 746 -42.43 -22.96 46.22
C ASP A 746 -43.23 -22.89 47.57
N SER A 747 -42.76 -23.60 48.57
CA SER A 747 -43.29 -23.50 49.94
C SER A 747 -42.58 -22.39 50.75
N LYS A 748 -43.18 -21.92 51.84
CA LYS A 748 -42.51 -21.07 52.84
C LYS A 748 -41.66 -22.00 53.74
N GLY A 749 -40.36 -21.80 53.79
CA GLY A 749 -39.48 -22.62 54.62
C GLY A 749 -39.83 -22.58 56.12
N THR A 750 -39.14 -23.41 56.90
CA THR A 750 -39.29 -23.48 58.37
C THR A 750 -38.11 -22.72 59.02
N LYS A 751 -38.40 -21.87 59.97
CA LYS A 751 -37.39 -21.20 60.77
C LYS A 751 -36.78 -22.17 61.75
N VAL A 752 -35.47 -22.45 61.58
CA VAL A 752 -34.78 -23.36 62.50
C VAL A 752 -34.39 -22.58 63.76
N ARG A 753 -34.87 -23.06 64.89
CA ARG A 753 -34.47 -22.59 66.23
C ARG A 753 -33.39 -23.53 66.75
N VAL A 754 -32.18 -23.09 66.85
CA VAL A 754 -31.07 -23.85 67.40
C VAL A 754 -30.80 -23.46 68.83
#